data_dc801d2229a6b64573439014a0f0ac61
#
_entry.id   dc801d2229a6b64573439014a0f0ac61
#
_cell.length_a   1.000
_cell.length_b   1.000
_cell.length_c   1.000
_cell.angle_alpha   90.00
_cell.angle_beta   90.00
_cell.angle_gamma   90.00
#
_symmetry.space_group_name_H-M   'P 1'
#
loop_
_entity.id
_entity.type
_entity.pdbx_description
1 polymer ?
#
loop_
_entity_poly.entity_id
_entity_poly.type
_entity_poly.pdbx_seq_one_letter_code
_entity_poly.pdbx_strand_id
1 'polypeptide(L)'
;MKMVLPVDGYRSATEFMEAIQGSEGDTHWLMKKAEHWHGGIHLYDSFAGNAVFKPDSHGLKCMTDGQVVAWRLNDDYQTAPFKKKMLKFSSTFVLIKSICTPDKDKPDNSLDFYTLWMQIAPLSEYGITDTRIATVTASALKIRQDNTSPGWIRSGLREGVNVPRDALRHYEVPQDTQTTLPRGTVVEIKQEASFLLNGRPAPFIFMSVVSVPEGTKSGLSAGESGWISGLDKFVKRQGDALPAWMQAARQHGVFNQVVTVSGENAPAVKAGEIIGHLSLNERPSGGPQHFCHLEVFSQDTRMKDFLANKTGVTTGAAELHTLADKTRWMHREQDNSFVVAGVGGDPSPTTAERCTPESECRRLDADGKSWYYIPGELAWMAAADVERANQFDLEKRGFMPLEQEDAPQSIFQTPKEGWLRQVYGQLEALARSETRDMYSSSYTGQYQKLLKQMDLNQDGVIDAGELWRFLHNTQPHIQYQVQRFVVKHHSEWLKDGMSALWQAALDEQAKKYPDMALYNRDFINKLVWMKDVPEIRSSEALWHMHPIVFLDAIRSQEFPKTPVNGELTPLEFINFYNGEKIDDTDYEEAAKELACEVAAIKAVAKTETGSYGSYFKFKDNDDYVPAILFERHHFHKYTNGRYDQFEDISNPGAGGYGTISVQYAKLVKAYALDKTAALKSTSWGKFQILASNYIAAGYSSPENFAFALSKSEKNQLKAFVNFIEADSVLLRSIRAKDWLSFAKRYNGPKQKGYDLKMEKNYNASL
;
A
#
# COMPACT_ATOMS: atom_id res chain seq x y z
N MET A 1 4.65 -8.44 -5.25
CA MET A 1 5.07 -7.14 -5.84
C MET A 1 4.81 -6.05 -4.80
N LYS A 2 5.79 -5.21 -4.49
CA LYS A 2 5.62 -4.05 -3.60
C LYS A 2 4.82 -2.96 -4.32
N MET A 3 3.92 -2.30 -3.60
CA MET A 3 3.18 -1.15 -4.11
C MET A 3 3.23 -0.02 -3.10
N VAL A 4 3.42 1.21 -3.59
CA VAL A 4 3.44 2.44 -2.80
C VAL A 4 2.46 3.42 -3.44
N LEU A 5 1.75 4.20 -2.64
CA LEU A 5 0.88 5.26 -3.16
C LEU A 5 1.69 6.33 -3.91
N PRO A 6 1.12 6.93 -4.97
CA PRO A 6 1.83 7.86 -5.83
C PRO A 6 2.24 9.16 -5.16
N VAL A 7 1.64 9.49 -4.02
CA VAL A 7 1.92 10.71 -3.23
C VAL A 7 1.93 10.39 -1.73
N ASP A 8 2.65 11.19 -0.97
CA ASP A 8 2.66 11.11 0.50
C ASP A 8 1.44 11.78 1.13
N GLY A 9 1.19 11.42 2.38
CA GLY A 9 0.11 12.00 3.19
C GLY A 9 -1.12 11.10 3.32
N TYR A 10 -1.14 9.95 2.65
CA TYR A 10 -2.24 8.98 2.70
C TYR A 10 -1.76 7.64 3.25
N ARG A 11 -2.57 7.03 4.12
CA ARG A 11 -2.25 5.77 4.80
C ARG A 11 -2.68 4.53 4.02
N SER A 12 -3.70 4.67 3.16
CA SER A 12 -4.26 3.57 2.38
C SER A 12 -4.75 4.02 1.01
N ALA A 13 -4.92 3.08 0.09
CA ALA A 13 -5.55 3.33 -1.20
C ALA A 13 -6.98 3.87 -1.03
N THR A 14 -7.74 3.38 -0.05
CA THR A 14 -9.09 3.85 0.25
C THR A 14 -9.10 5.34 0.63
N GLU A 15 -8.25 5.74 1.61
CA GLU A 15 -8.12 7.15 2.02
C GLU A 15 -7.70 8.05 0.85
N PHE A 16 -6.80 7.57 0.01
CA PHE A 16 -6.38 8.31 -1.19
C PHE A 16 -7.51 8.46 -2.20
N MET A 17 -8.29 7.40 -2.44
CA MET A 17 -9.46 7.45 -3.32
C MET A 17 -10.57 8.37 -2.80
N GLU A 18 -10.79 8.40 -1.49
CA GLU A 18 -11.72 9.35 -0.85
C GLU A 18 -11.27 10.81 -1.05
N ALA A 19 -9.97 11.09 -0.92
CA ALA A 19 -9.42 12.42 -1.17
C ALA A 19 -9.59 12.86 -2.63
N ILE A 20 -9.36 11.94 -3.58
CA ILE A 20 -9.60 12.17 -5.00
C ILE A 20 -11.08 12.54 -5.24
N GLN A 21 -12.01 11.75 -4.72
CA GLN A 21 -13.45 11.97 -4.89
C GLN A 21 -13.93 13.29 -4.26
N GLY A 22 -13.32 13.65 -3.11
CA GLY A 22 -13.68 14.88 -2.37
C GLY A 22 -13.16 16.18 -3.00
N SER A 23 -12.17 16.12 -3.92
CA SER A 23 -11.50 17.34 -4.39
C SER A 23 -12.17 18.01 -5.60
N GLU A 24 -12.32 17.34 -6.72
CA GLU A 24 -12.92 17.95 -7.93
C GLU A 24 -13.97 17.06 -8.61
N GLY A 25 -14.32 15.94 -8.01
CA GLY A 25 -15.37 15.03 -8.48
C GLY A 25 -15.03 14.26 -9.75
N ASP A 26 -13.79 14.42 -10.28
CA ASP A 26 -13.49 13.89 -11.60
C ASP A 26 -12.03 13.47 -11.74
N THR A 27 -11.78 12.18 -11.51
CA THR A 27 -10.50 11.54 -11.84
C THR A 27 -10.39 11.23 -13.33
N HIS A 28 -11.43 11.44 -14.09
CA HIS A 28 -11.55 11.11 -15.51
C HIS A 28 -11.42 9.61 -15.85
N TRP A 29 -11.51 8.71 -14.89
CA TRP A 29 -11.43 7.29 -15.15
C TRP A 29 -12.47 6.82 -16.16
N LEU A 30 -12.01 6.18 -17.24
CA LEU A 30 -12.71 5.68 -18.41
C LEU A 30 -13.35 6.73 -19.31
N MET A 31 -13.73 7.90 -18.82
CA MET A 31 -14.35 8.94 -19.63
C MET A 31 -14.14 10.33 -19.06
N LYS A 32 -13.72 11.27 -19.88
CA LYS A 32 -13.66 12.70 -19.55
C LYS A 32 -15.03 13.37 -19.72
N LYS A 33 -15.21 14.51 -19.06
CA LYS A 33 -16.44 15.32 -19.13
C LYS A 33 -16.83 15.73 -20.57
N ALA A 34 -15.86 15.78 -21.49
CA ALA A 34 -16.09 15.99 -22.91
C ALA A 34 -16.52 14.70 -23.66
N GLU A 35 -16.89 13.66 -22.94
CA GLU A 35 -17.50 12.42 -23.45
C GLU A 35 -16.58 11.60 -24.35
N HIS A 36 -15.27 11.58 -24.07
CA HIS A 36 -14.30 10.74 -24.79
C HIS A 36 -13.55 9.79 -23.84
N TRP A 37 -13.08 8.70 -24.40
CA TRP A 37 -12.31 7.69 -23.69
C TRP A 37 -11.09 8.27 -22.98
N HIS A 38 -10.82 7.73 -21.79
CA HIS A 38 -9.64 8.09 -21.01
C HIS A 38 -9.17 6.89 -20.18
N GLY A 39 -7.99 6.34 -20.54
CA GLY A 39 -7.46 5.10 -19.93
C GLY A 39 -6.83 5.26 -18.57
N GLY A 40 -6.74 6.46 -18.02
CA GLY A 40 -6.07 6.77 -16.77
C GLY A 40 -6.84 7.67 -15.82
N ILE A 41 -6.13 8.24 -14.86
CA ILE A 41 -6.63 9.23 -13.91
C ILE A 41 -5.72 10.46 -13.91
N HIS A 42 -6.24 11.60 -13.43
CA HIS A 42 -5.44 12.78 -13.16
C HIS A 42 -5.20 12.96 -11.66
N LEU A 43 -3.96 13.29 -11.29
CA LEU A 43 -3.58 13.69 -9.95
C LEU A 43 -3.40 15.19 -9.94
N TYR A 44 -4.17 15.92 -9.13
CA TYR A 44 -4.19 17.37 -9.05
C TYR A 44 -3.53 17.89 -7.77
N ASP A 45 -3.05 19.13 -7.81
CA ASP A 45 -2.47 19.82 -6.66
C ASP A 45 -3.46 20.02 -5.50
N SER A 46 -4.76 19.96 -5.74
CA SER A 46 -5.81 20.05 -4.71
C SER A 46 -5.72 18.95 -3.65
N PHE A 47 -5.26 17.75 -4.00
CA PHE A 47 -5.06 16.64 -3.08
C PHE A 47 -3.64 16.06 -3.09
N ALA A 48 -2.80 16.47 -4.05
CA ALA A 48 -1.41 16.06 -4.19
C ALA A 48 -0.46 17.28 -4.17
N GLY A 49 -0.77 18.32 -3.40
CA GLY A 49 -0.02 19.57 -3.38
C GLY A 49 1.43 19.45 -2.91
N ASN A 50 1.75 18.40 -2.15
CA ASN A 50 3.11 18.05 -1.76
C ASN A 50 3.95 17.49 -2.92
N ALA A 51 3.33 17.12 -4.04
CA ALA A 51 4.00 16.68 -5.25
C ALA A 51 4.25 17.80 -6.28
N VAL A 52 3.86 19.04 -6.01
CA VAL A 52 4.31 20.22 -6.75
C VAL A 52 5.74 20.50 -6.37
N PHE A 53 6.63 20.75 -7.35
CA PHE A 53 8.05 20.99 -7.08
C PHE A 53 8.26 22.24 -6.22
N LYS A 54 8.92 22.05 -5.11
CA LYS A 54 9.40 23.08 -4.18
C LYS A 54 10.64 22.52 -3.48
N PRO A 55 11.52 23.35 -2.89
CA PRO A 55 12.73 22.85 -2.21
C PRO A 55 12.53 21.73 -1.18
N ASP A 56 11.31 21.63 -0.61
CA ASP A 56 10.96 20.64 0.41
C ASP A 56 9.82 19.70 -0.05
N SER A 57 9.53 19.64 -1.35
CA SER A 57 8.48 18.75 -1.87
C SER A 57 8.90 17.29 -1.85
N HIS A 58 7.92 16.40 -1.70
CA HIS A 58 8.13 14.95 -1.65
C HIS A 58 8.09 14.29 -3.04
N GLY A 59 7.49 14.96 -4.03
CA GLY A 59 7.35 14.47 -5.41
C GLY A 59 6.33 13.33 -5.60
N LEU A 60 6.20 12.92 -6.87
CA LEU A 60 5.43 11.76 -7.28
C LEU A 60 6.31 10.51 -7.11
N LYS A 61 5.75 9.44 -6.56
CA LYS A 61 6.48 8.20 -6.26
C LYS A 61 6.16 7.10 -7.24
N CYS A 62 7.19 6.41 -7.71
CA CYS A 62 7.02 5.16 -8.44
C CYS A 62 6.19 4.17 -7.61
N MET A 63 5.09 3.67 -8.15
CA MET A 63 4.18 2.84 -7.38
C MET A 63 4.67 1.40 -7.23
N THR A 64 5.43 0.89 -8.19
CA THR A 64 5.92 -0.50 -8.24
C THR A 64 7.36 -0.58 -8.69
N ASP A 65 8.05 -1.63 -8.32
CA ASP A 65 9.36 -1.93 -8.92
C ASP A 65 9.21 -2.20 -10.42
N GLY A 66 10.14 -1.69 -11.22
CA GLY A 66 10.11 -1.90 -12.66
C GLY A 66 11.36 -1.40 -13.39
N GLN A 67 11.28 -1.38 -14.71
CA GLN A 67 12.30 -0.83 -15.58
C GLN A 67 11.68 0.25 -16.48
N VAL A 68 12.36 1.35 -16.63
CA VAL A 68 11.97 2.39 -17.58
C VAL A 68 12.23 1.88 -19.00
N VAL A 69 11.20 1.87 -19.84
CA VAL A 69 11.29 1.39 -21.22
C VAL A 69 11.22 2.51 -22.26
N ALA A 70 10.63 3.64 -21.87
CA ALA A 70 10.60 4.85 -22.71
C ALA A 70 10.42 6.10 -21.87
N TRP A 71 10.86 7.23 -22.41
CA TRP A 71 10.58 8.56 -21.86
C TRP A 71 10.54 9.63 -22.95
N ARG A 72 9.93 10.75 -22.62
CA ARG A 72 10.17 12.05 -23.23
C ARG A 72 10.45 13.02 -22.10
N LEU A 73 11.63 13.61 -22.06
CA LEU A 73 11.98 14.66 -21.13
C LEU A 73 11.97 16.01 -21.87
N ASN A 74 11.05 16.89 -21.47
CA ASN A 74 11.13 18.25 -21.97
C ASN A 74 12.27 19.01 -21.25
N ASP A 75 13.04 19.77 -21.99
CA ASP A 75 14.04 20.69 -21.43
C ASP A 75 13.36 21.86 -20.70
N ASP A 76 12.25 22.39 -21.28
CA ASP A 76 11.40 23.41 -20.70
C ASP A 76 9.93 23.11 -21.06
N TYR A 77 8.99 23.86 -20.48
CA TYR A 77 7.59 23.79 -20.81
C TYR A 77 7.33 23.92 -22.30
N GLN A 78 6.49 23.06 -22.81
CA GLN A 78 5.91 23.22 -24.14
C GLN A 78 4.83 24.30 -24.11
N THR A 79 4.48 24.83 -25.29
CA THR A 79 3.42 25.81 -25.41
C THR A 79 2.45 25.48 -26.54
N ALA A 80 1.19 25.87 -26.39
CA ALA A 80 0.19 25.80 -27.47
C ALA A 80 -0.51 27.15 -27.63
N PRO A 81 -0.82 27.57 -28.87
CA PRO A 81 -1.41 28.89 -29.12
C PRO A 81 -2.87 28.92 -28.75
N PHE A 82 -3.30 29.93 -28.00
CA PHE A 82 -4.71 30.22 -27.74
C PHE A 82 -4.95 31.72 -27.80
N LYS A 83 -5.69 32.17 -28.83
CA LYS A 83 -5.89 33.59 -29.11
C LYS A 83 -4.53 34.31 -29.23
N LYS A 84 -4.28 35.29 -28.39
CA LYS A 84 -3.04 36.11 -28.38
C LYS A 84 -1.99 35.59 -27.37
N LYS A 85 -2.20 34.40 -26.78
CA LYS A 85 -1.33 33.81 -25.74
C LYS A 85 -0.75 32.49 -26.21
N MET A 86 0.44 32.18 -25.69
CA MET A 86 1.02 30.84 -25.74
C MET A 86 0.84 30.22 -24.35
N LEU A 87 0.03 29.17 -24.24
CA LEU A 87 -0.28 28.51 -22.98
C LEU A 87 0.74 27.40 -22.72
N LYS A 88 1.30 27.38 -21.52
CA LYS A 88 2.33 26.43 -21.10
C LYS A 88 1.73 25.12 -20.63
N PHE A 89 2.39 24.03 -20.98
CA PHE A 89 2.12 22.67 -20.48
C PHE A 89 3.37 21.79 -20.60
N SER A 90 3.37 20.63 -19.97
CA SER A 90 4.44 19.65 -20.16
C SER A 90 3.96 18.44 -20.95
N SER A 91 4.81 17.94 -21.84
CA SER A 91 4.61 16.64 -22.50
C SER A 91 5.63 15.60 -22.00
N THR A 92 6.35 15.90 -20.93
CA THR A 92 7.26 14.96 -20.26
C THR A 92 6.49 13.73 -19.81
N PHE A 93 7.03 12.56 -20.14
CA PHE A 93 6.49 11.30 -19.65
C PHE A 93 7.60 10.28 -19.37
N VAL A 94 7.29 9.32 -18.53
CA VAL A 94 8.08 8.11 -18.32
C VAL A 94 7.15 6.89 -18.34
N LEU A 95 7.57 5.86 -19.05
CA LEU A 95 6.89 4.57 -19.15
C LEU A 95 7.71 3.50 -18.47
N ILE A 96 7.10 2.85 -17.50
CA ILE A 96 7.74 1.84 -16.65
C ILE A 96 7.06 0.50 -16.89
N LYS A 97 7.84 -0.53 -17.22
CA LYS A 97 7.37 -1.91 -17.28
C LYS A 97 7.59 -2.61 -15.95
N SER A 98 6.56 -3.27 -15.46
CA SER A 98 6.57 -4.03 -14.22
C SER A 98 5.98 -5.42 -14.45
N ILE A 99 6.35 -6.36 -13.57
CA ILE A 99 5.85 -7.73 -13.63
C ILE A 99 5.30 -8.10 -12.27
N CYS A 100 4.06 -8.57 -12.26
CA CYS A 100 3.47 -9.19 -11.08
C CYS A 100 3.55 -10.71 -11.23
N THR A 101 4.31 -11.36 -10.35
CA THR A 101 4.36 -12.82 -10.23
C THR A 101 3.89 -13.19 -8.81
N PRO A 102 2.60 -13.47 -8.63
CA PRO A 102 2.01 -13.74 -7.32
C PRO A 102 2.62 -14.95 -6.60
N ASP A 103 2.94 -15.97 -7.37
CA ASP A 103 3.51 -17.23 -6.89
C ASP A 103 4.62 -17.68 -7.85
N LYS A 104 5.83 -17.81 -7.34
CA LYS A 104 7.00 -18.21 -8.13
C LYS A 104 6.89 -19.64 -8.67
N ASP A 105 6.16 -20.48 -7.95
CA ASP A 105 5.91 -21.86 -8.35
C ASP A 105 4.82 -21.98 -9.42
N LYS A 106 4.12 -20.88 -9.71
CA LYS A 106 3.07 -20.77 -10.71
C LYS A 106 3.31 -19.59 -11.66
N PRO A 107 4.40 -19.58 -12.44
CA PRO A 107 4.80 -18.46 -13.27
C PRO A 107 3.78 -18.13 -14.39
N ASP A 108 2.94 -19.07 -14.77
CA ASP A 108 1.88 -18.85 -15.75
C ASP A 108 0.82 -17.86 -15.29
N ASN A 109 0.71 -17.62 -13.96
CA ASN A 109 -0.14 -16.57 -13.39
C ASN A 109 0.62 -15.25 -13.21
N SER A 110 1.58 -14.95 -14.05
CA SER A 110 2.25 -13.63 -14.06
C SER A 110 1.54 -12.68 -15.01
N LEU A 111 1.65 -11.39 -14.70
CA LEU A 111 1.12 -10.31 -15.52
C LEU A 111 2.21 -9.26 -15.76
N ASP A 112 2.49 -8.99 -17.04
CA ASP A 112 3.29 -7.86 -17.47
C ASP A 112 2.37 -6.64 -17.65
N PHE A 113 2.76 -5.51 -17.04
CA PHE A 113 1.99 -4.28 -17.17
C PHE A 113 2.90 -3.06 -17.22
N TYR A 114 2.34 -1.94 -17.66
CA TYR A 114 3.03 -0.67 -17.79
C TYR A 114 2.37 0.38 -16.93
N THR A 115 3.19 1.22 -16.29
CA THR A 115 2.75 2.43 -15.61
C THR A 115 3.24 3.63 -16.40
N LEU A 116 2.34 4.45 -16.88
CA LEU A 116 2.60 5.69 -17.58
C LEU A 116 2.40 6.87 -16.64
N TRP A 117 3.46 7.65 -16.45
CA TRP A 117 3.42 8.96 -15.81
C TRP A 117 3.60 10.01 -16.88
N MET A 118 2.60 10.83 -17.13
CA MET A 118 2.62 11.78 -18.21
C MET A 118 2.22 13.18 -17.74
N GLN A 119 2.68 14.22 -18.44
CA GLN A 119 2.48 15.59 -18.03
C GLN A 119 3.07 15.86 -16.64
N ILE A 120 4.27 15.36 -16.41
CA ILE A 120 5.09 15.65 -15.22
C ILE A 120 6.05 16.82 -15.52
N ALA A 121 6.60 17.43 -14.46
CA ALA A 121 7.42 18.63 -14.56
C ALA A 121 8.61 18.48 -15.54
N PRO A 122 8.89 19.48 -16.39
CA PRO A 122 10.04 19.46 -17.29
C PRO A 122 11.35 19.70 -16.54
N LEU A 123 12.48 19.49 -17.19
CA LEU A 123 13.81 19.62 -16.60
C LEU A 123 14.06 21.03 -16.04
N SER A 124 13.49 22.07 -16.66
CA SER A 124 13.67 23.48 -16.23
C SER A 124 13.15 23.77 -14.81
N GLU A 125 12.22 22.95 -14.28
CA GLU A 125 11.73 23.09 -12.90
C GLU A 125 12.77 22.66 -11.85
N TYR A 126 13.73 21.80 -12.22
CA TYR A 126 14.71 21.23 -11.31
C TYR A 126 16.01 22.04 -11.32
N GLY A 127 16.44 22.52 -10.14
CA GLY A 127 17.75 23.11 -9.98
C GLY A 127 18.86 22.09 -10.18
N ILE A 128 19.96 22.50 -10.80
CA ILE A 128 21.17 21.66 -10.93
C ILE A 128 22.02 21.86 -9.69
N THR A 129 22.13 20.85 -8.82
CA THR A 129 22.94 20.91 -7.62
C THR A 129 23.80 19.65 -7.47
N ASP A 130 24.86 19.69 -6.67
CA ASP A 130 25.71 18.52 -6.42
C ASP A 130 25.07 17.56 -5.41
N THR A 131 24.57 16.43 -5.90
CA THR A 131 23.91 15.38 -5.09
C THR A 131 24.80 14.77 -4.02
N ARG A 132 26.12 14.98 -4.09
CA ARG A 132 27.07 14.49 -3.10
C ARG A 132 27.12 15.34 -1.84
N ILE A 133 26.55 16.54 -1.86
CA ILE A 133 26.51 17.39 -0.68
C ILE A 133 25.22 17.14 0.11
N ALA A 134 25.36 17.00 1.43
CA ALA A 134 24.23 16.83 2.32
C ALA A 134 24.39 17.66 3.59
N THR A 135 23.25 17.99 4.23
CA THR A 135 23.23 18.71 5.51
C THR A 135 22.62 17.81 6.58
N VAL A 136 23.26 17.73 7.75
CA VAL A 136 22.77 17.00 8.91
C VAL A 136 21.54 17.72 9.48
N THR A 137 20.41 17.01 9.57
CA THR A 137 19.14 17.53 10.10
C THR A 137 18.86 17.09 11.54
N ALA A 138 19.50 16.01 11.99
CA ALA A 138 19.42 15.55 13.37
C ALA A 138 20.15 16.48 14.34
N SER A 139 19.67 16.63 15.57
CA SER A 139 20.32 17.43 16.61
C SER A 139 21.70 16.91 17.02
N ALA A 140 21.90 15.60 16.94
CA ALA A 140 23.17 14.90 17.21
C ALA A 140 23.19 13.59 16.43
N LEU A 141 23.88 13.58 15.28
CA LEU A 141 23.98 12.41 14.41
C LEU A 141 25.22 11.60 14.76
N LYS A 142 25.06 10.33 15.12
CA LYS A 142 26.16 9.43 15.49
C LYS A 142 27.14 9.22 14.34
N ILE A 143 28.42 9.28 14.67
CA ILE A 143 29.54 8.97 13.77
C ILE A 143 30.03 7.55 14.07
N ARG A 144 30.32 6.82 13.00
CA ARG A 144 30.89 5.48 13.09
C ARG A 144 32.28 5.45 12.44
N GLN A 145 33.10 4.49 12.89
CA GLN A 145 34.48 4.38 12.48
C GLN A 145 34.63 4.31 10.96
N ASP A 146 35.68 4.93 10.47
CA ASP A 146 36.12 4.77 9.09
C ASP A 146 36.78 3.39 8.91
N ASN A 147 36.05 2.49 8.28
CA ASN A 147 36.50 1.15 7.96
C ASN A 147 36.70 0.95 6.45
N THR A 148 36.90 2.02 5.70
CA THR A 148 37.06 1.95 4.24
C THR A 148 38.48 1.69 3.80
N SER A 149 39.45 1.69 4.72
CA SER A 149 40.86 1.41 4.42
C SER A 149 41.08 -0.03 3.96
N PRO A 150 42.16 -0.30 3.21
CA PRO A 150 42.62 -1.66 2.93
C PRO A 150 42.79 -2.42 4.26
N GLY A 151 42.17 -3.58 4.41
CA GLY A 151 42.14 -4.32 5.66
C GLY A 151 40.89 -4.06 6.54
N TRP A 152 39.95 -3.24 6.11
CA TRP A 152 38.67 -3.14 6.78
C TRP A 152 38.01 -4.51 6.87
N ILE A 153 37.89 -4.98 8.09
CA ILE A 153 37.27 -6.26 8.41
C ILE A 153 35.86 -5.95 8.89
N ARG A 154 34.89 -6.51 8.20
CA ARG A 154 33.51 -6.44 8.62
C ARG A 154 33.29 -7.44 9.75
N SER A 155 32.47 -7.05 10.70
CA SER A 155 32.13 -7.91 11.82
C SER A 155 31.70 -9.31 11.35
N GLY A 156 32.27 -10.34 11.96
CA GLY A 156 32.01 -11.75 11.61
C GLY A 156 32.76 -12.30 10.40
N LEU A 157 33.54 -11.50 9.68
CA LEU A 157 34.37 -11.96 8.57
C LEU A 157 35.82 -12.08 8.96
N ARG A 158 36.47 -13.13 8.47
CA ARG A 158 37.94 -13.32 8.61
C ARG A 158 38.69 -12.47 7.60
N GLU A 159 39.83 -11.98 8.02
CA GLU A 159 40.75 -11.25 7.13
C GLU A 159 41.08 -12.09 5.89
N GLY A 160 41.11 -11.45 4.72
CA GLY A 160 41.42 -12.10 3.44
C GLY A 160 40.26 -12.80 2.74
N VAL A 161 39.03 -12.74 3.29
CA VAL A 161 37.85 -13.27 2.60
C VAL A 161 37.38 -12.26 1.53
N ASN A 162 37.40 -12.69 0.28
CA ASN A 162 36.89 -11.89 -0.83
C ASN A 162 35.36 -11.98 -0.83
N VAL A 163 34.70 -10.87 -0.54
CA VAL A 163 33.25 -10.81 -0.40
C VAL A 163 32.64 -10.16 -1.65
N PRO A 164 31.66 -10.80 -2.28
CA PRO A 164 30.95 -10.23 -3.42
C PRO A 164 30.31 -8.87 -3.07
N ARG A 165 30.24 -7.94 -4.04
CA ARG A 165 29.64 -6.61 -3.83
C ARG A 165 28.18 -6.64 -3.35
N ASP A 166 27.42 -7.60 -3.82
CA ASP A 166 26.03 -7.83 -3.45
C ASP A 166 25.85 -8.32 -2.01
N ALA A 167 26.90 -8.92 -1.40
CA ALA A 167 26.89 -9.31 0.00
C ALA A 167 27.20 -8.16 0.98
N LEU A 168 27.54 -6.96 0.52
CA LEU A 168 27.82 -5.78 1.37
C LEU A 168 26.68 -5.44 2.32
N ARG A 169 25.45 -5.64 1.90
CA ARG A 169 24.25 -5.46 2.72
C ARG A 169 24.16 -6.36 3.96
N HIS A 170 24.95 -7.43 4.00
CA HIS A 170 24.94 -8.40 5.08
C HIS A 170 26.02 -8.16 6.14
N TYR A 171 26.80 -7.11 6.00
CA TYR A 171 27.81 -6.75 6.98
C TYR A 171 27.21 -5.97 8.14
N GLU A 172 27.73 -6.19 9.33
CA GLU A 172 27.38 -5.37 10.48
C GLU A 172 27.85 -3.93 10.31
N VAL A 173 27.10 -3.03 10.90
CA VAL A 173 27.43 -1.60 10.87
C VAL A 173 28.75 -1.35 11.61
N PRO A 174 29.62 -0.42 11.11
CA PRO A 174 30.83 -0.03 11.78
C PRO A 174 30.58 0.45 13.22
N GLN A 175 31.57 0.27 14.11
CA GLN A 175 31.46 0.62 15.52
C GLN A 175 31.21 2.12 15.72
N ASP A 176 30.35 2.43 16.70
CA ASP A 176 30.07 3.79 17.14
C ASP A 176 31.31 4.44 17.76
N THR A 177 31.72 5.61 17.29
CA THR A 177 32.83 6.38 17.85
C THR A 177 32.49 7.07 19.17
N GLN A 178 31.24 7.00 19.61
CA GLN A 178 30.69 7.73 20.77
C GLN A 178 30.71 9.27 20.58
N THR A 179 30.90 9.73 19.35
CA THR A 179 30.87 11.13 18.96
C THR A 179 29.74 11.40 17.96
N THR A 180 29.38 12.65 17.79
CA THR A 180 28.25 13.06 16.94
C THR A 180 28.56 14.27 16.10
N LEU A 181 27.84 14.41 14.95
CA LEU A 181 27.76 15.64 14.18
C LEU A 181 26.55 16.47 14.65
N PRO A 182 26.73 17.79 14.84
CA PRO A 182 25.64 18.68 15.17
C PRO A 182 24.77 18.98 13.95
N ARG A 183 23.52 19.38 14.21
CA ARG A 183 22.60 19.85 13.16
C ARG A 183 23.19 21.02 12.39
N GLY A 184 23.02 21.00 11.05
CA GLY A 184 23.56 22.02 10.16
C GLY A 184 24.96 21.72 9.64
N THR A 185 25.62 20.64 10.10
CA THR A 185 26.90 20.19 9.51
C THR A 185 26.69 19.84 8.05
N VAL A 186 27.52 20.39 7.16
CA VAL A 186 27.55 20.09 5.74
C VAL A 186 28.59 19.02 5.46
N VAL A 187 28.19 17.98 4.75
CA VAL A 187 29.04 16.81 4.43
C VAL A 187 29.04 16.52 2.93
N GLU A 188 30.14 15.99 2.42
CA GLU A 188 30.24 15.45 1.06
C GLU A 188 30.15 13.91 1.13
N ILE A 189 29.19 13.32 0.42
CA ILE A 189 28.99 11.88 0.36
C ILE A 189 30.02 11.26 -0.57
N LYS A 190 30.84 10.36 -0.06
CA LYS A 190 31.88 9.64 -0.81
C LYS A 190 31.43 8.24 -1.22
N GLN A 191 30.61 7.57 -0.39
CA GLN A 191 30.14 6.22 -0.64
C GLN A 191 28.81 5.98 0.08
N GLU A 192 27.97 5.10 -0.49
CA GLU A 192 26.73 4.62 0.13
C GLU A 192 26.82 3.13 0.34
N ALA A 193 26.27 2.64 1.46
CA ALA A 193 26.22 1.23 1.77
C ALA A 193 24.99 0.91 2.63
N SER A 194 24.58 -0.36 2.61
CA SER A 194 23.60 -0.90 3.53
C SER A 194 24.29 -1.85 4.49
N PHE A 195 24.17 -1.61 5.81
CA PHE A 195 24.71 -2.47 6.84
C PHE A 195 23.59 -3.07 7.68
N LEU A 196 23.86 -4.22 8.30
CA LEU A 196 22.96 -4.79 9.28
C LEU A 196 23.06 -4.04 10.60
N LEU A 197 21.99 -3.39 10.99
CA LEU A 197 21.85 -2.71 12.27
C LEU A 197 20.72 -3.37 13.04
N ASN A 198 21.03 -3.97 14.18
CA ASN A 198 20.09 -4.76 14.97
C ASN A 198 19.40 -5.88 14.13
N GLY A 199 20.15 -6.52 13.25
CA GLY A 199 19.65 -7.61 12.39
C GLY A 199 18.83 -7.16 11.17
N ARG A 200 18.81 -5.84 10.87
CA ARG A 200 18.06 -5.28 9.74
C ARG A 200 18.94 -4.41 8.83
N PRO A 201 18.78 -4.46 7.51
CA PRO A 201 19.49 -3.56 6.62
C PRO A 201 19.09 -2.11 6.90
N ALA A 202 20.07 -1.23 7.02
CA ALA A 202 19.88 0.20 7.17
C ALA A 202 20.85 0.95 6.24
N PRO A 203 20.41 2.07 5.61
CA PRO A 203 21.26 2.84 4.74
C PRO A 203 22.26 3.67 5.55
N PHE A 204 23.49 3.67 5.11
CA PHE A 204 24.57 4.49 5.65
C PHE A 204 25.31 5.20 4.52
N ILE A 205 25.85 6.37 4.83
CA ILE A 205 26.72 7.11 3.93
C ILE A 205 28.11 7.27 4.57
N PHE A 206 29.14 7.00 3.81
CA PHE A 206 30.50 7.39 4.13
C PHE A 206 30.69 8.82 3.59
N MET A 207 31.03 9.74 4.47
CA MET A 207 31.09 11.16 4.13
C MET A 207 32.39 11.80 4.63
N SER A 208 32.74 12.94 4.04
CA SER A 208 33.74 13.88 4.54
C SER A 208 33.03 15.17 4.99
N VAL A 209 33.41 15.72 6.13
CA VAL A 209 32.85 16.98 6.64
C VAL A 209 33.34 18.14 5.79
N VAL A 210 32.41 18.93 5.25
CA VAL A 210 32.71 20.17 4.48
C VAL A 210 32.77 21.35 5.41
N SER A 211 31.76 21.51 6.29
CA SER A 211 31.73 22.58 7.27
C SER A 211 30.89 22.19 8.50
N VAL A 212 31.24 22.76 9.62
CA VAL A 212 30.51 22.63 10.90
C VAL A 212 29.98 24.00 11.29
N PRO A 213 28.73 24.13 11.80
CA PRO A 213 28.20 25.41 12.25
C PRO A 213 29.05 26.01 13.36
N GLU A 214 29.29 27.32 13.29
CA GLU A 214 30.06 28.03 14.30
C GLU A 214 29.50 27.88 15.71
N GLY A 215 30.38 27.73 16.70
CA GLY A 215 30.01 27.62 18.11
C GLY A 215 29.41 26.26 18.52
N THR A 216 29.38 25.27 17.61
CA THR A 216 28.88 23.92 17.93
C THR A 216 30.03 22.93 18.18
N LYS A 217 29.80 21.98 19.10
CA LYS A 217 30.74 20.88 19.34
C LYS A 217 30.50 19.76 18.34
N SER A 218 31.51 19.42 17.55
CA SER A 218 31.47 18.34 16.56
C SER A 218 32.48 17.24 16.89
N GLY A 219 32.12 16.00 16.57
CA GLY A 219 33.04 14.84 16.68
C GLY A 219 34.01 14.72 15.54
N LEU A 220 33.81 15.44 14.42
CA LEU A 220 34.69 15.53 13.27
C LEU A 220 34.84 16.96 12.84
N SER A 221 36.02 17.34 12.38
CA SER A 221 36.36 18.63 11.79
C SER A 221 36.22 18.59 10.25
N ALA A 222 36.24 19.74 9.62
CA ALA A 222 36.27 19.83 8.14
C ALA A 222 37.41 19.01 7.55
N GLY A 223 37.12 18.22 6.53
CA GLY A 223 38.06 17.29 5.87
C GLY A 223 38.11 15.89 6.48
N GLU A 224 37.65 15.69 7.72
CA GLU A 224 37.61 14.39 8.34
C GLU A 224 36.40 13.57 7.86
N SER A 225 36.51 12.25 7.91
CA SER A 225 35.53 11.31 7.31
C SER A 225 35.04 10.28 8.33
N GLY A 226 33.87 9.72 8.05
CA GLY A 226 33.27 8.66 8.83
C GLY A 226 31.94 8.19 8.27
N TRP A 227 31.40 7.12 8.82
CA TRP A 227 30.10 6.63 8.47
C TRP A 227 29.02 7.28 9.33
N ILE A 228 27.95 7.73 8.71
CA ILE A 228 26.73 8.22 9.38
C ILE A 228 25.50 7.57 8.78
N SER A 229 24.35 7.63 9.47
CA SER A 229 23.10 7.15 8.92
C SER A 229 22.74 7.90 7.63
N GLY A 230 22.34 7.15 6.60
CA GLY A 230 21.89 7.69 5.30
C GLY A 230 20.39 7.94 5.21
N LEU A 231 19.66 7.83 6.32
CA LEU A 231 18.20 8.08 6.34
C LEU A 231 17.91 9.56 6.14
N ASP A 232 16.95 9.88 5.27
CA ASP A 232 16.58 11.26 4.88
C ASP A 232 16.18 12.16 6.06
N LYS A 233 15.65 11.59 7.13
CA LYS A 233 15.34 12.34 8.34
C LYS A 233 16.56 12.81 9.14
N PHE A 234 17.72 12.19 8.93
CA PHE A 234 18.96 12.55 9.61
C PHE A 234 19.90 13.37 8.76
N VAL A 235 19.80 13.22 7.43
CA VAL A 235 20.59 13.97 6.47
C VAL A 235 19.72 14.41 5.31
N LYS A 236 19.76 15.70 5.00
CA LYS A 236 19.10 16.27 3.82
C LYS A 236 20.14 16.48 2.76
N ARG A 237 20.07 15.75 1.65
CA ARG A 237 20.96 15.93 0.50
C ARG A 237 20.71 17.31 -0.11
N GLN A 238 21.76 18.04 -0.39
CA GLN A 238 21.70 19.27 -1.18
C GLN A 238 21.72 18.85 -2.64
N GLY A 239 20.66 19.08 -3.31
CA GLY A 239 20.61 18.83 -4.69
C GLY A 239 19.61 17.80 -5.07
N ASP A 240 19.57 17.67 -6.24
CA ASP A 240 18.68 17.08 -7.20
C ASP A 240 17.51 16.32 -6.60
N ALA A 241 16.43 17.03 -6.46
CA ALA A 241 15.13 16.43 -6.59
C ALA A 241 14.92 15.80 -7.99
N LEU A 242 16.00 15.72 -8.81
CA LEU A 242 15.95 15.14 -10.14
C LEU A 242 15.85 13.61 -10.04
N PRO A 243 14.75 13.02 -10.49
CA PRO A 243 14.57 11.58 -10.51
C PRO A 243 15.70 10.85 -11.25
N ALA A 244 16.05 9.63 -10.81
CA ALA A 244 17.17 8.88 -11.38
C ALA A 244 17.03 8.66 -12.90
N TRP A 245 15.83 8.38 -13.40
CA TRP A 245 15.59 8.25 -14.83
C TRP A 245 15.78 9.57 -15.59
N MET A 246 15.44 10.72 -14.98
CA MET A 246 15.69 12.04 -15.59
C MET A 246 17.18 12.36 -15.65
N GLN A 247 17.97 11.90 -14.67
CA GLN A 247 19.43 11.98 -14.72
C GLN A 247 19.96 11.18 -15.91
N ALA A 248 19.47 9.95 -16.12
CA ALA A 248 19.81 9.13 -17.28
C ALA A 248 19.38 9.79 -18.60
N ALA A 249 18.17 10.35 -18.65
CA ALA A 249 17.66 11.07 -19.83
C ALA A 249 18.51 12.33 -20.16
N ARG A 250 18.94 13.08 -19.14
CA ARG A 250 19.86 14.22 -19.30
C ARG A 250 21.21 13.78 -19.82
N GLN A 251 21.75 12.67 -19.34
CA GLN A 251 23.02 12.11 -19.85
C GLN A 251 22.88 11.61 -21.28
N HIS A 252 21.72 11.10 -21.67
CA HIS A 252 21.43 10.70 -23.05
C HIS A 252 21.40 11.90 -24.00
N GLY A 253 21.02 13.08 -23.50
CA GLY A 253 21.14 14.35 -24.24
C GLY A 253 20.07 14.59 -25.30
N VAL A 254 19.00 13.80 -25.35
CA VAL A 254 17.85 13.96 -26.26
C VAL A 254 16.65 14.49 -25.49
N PHE A 255 16.21 15.69 -25.86
CA PHE A 255 15.07 16.37 -25.22
C PHE A 255 13.91 16.54 -26.20
N ASN A 256 12.70 16.68 -25.66
CA ASN A 256 11.44 16.92 -26.40
C ASN A 256 11.06 15.81 -27.40
N GLN A 257 11.76 14.72 -27.40
CA GLN A 257 11.53 13.56 -28.27
C GLN A 257 11.38 12.29 -27.45
N VAL A 258 10.72 11.29 -28.03
CA VAL A 258 10.60 9.97 -27.42
C VAL A 258 11.93 9.24 -27.52
N VAL A 259 12.41 8.71 -26.41
CA VAL A 259 13.58 7.85 -26.31
C VAL A 259 13.12 6.50 -25.77
N THR A 260 13.56 5.42 -26.41
CA THR A 260 13.30 4.03 -25.98
C THR A 260 14.59 3.41 -25.47
N VAL A 261 14.48 2.63 -24.42
CA VAL A 261 15.61 1.94 -23.79
C VAL A 261 15.25 0.50 -23.47
N SER A 262 16.23 -0.38 -23.49
CA SER A 262 16.06 -1.79 -23.21
C SER A 262 17.33 -2.42 -22.64
N GLY A 263 17.20 -3.58 -22.00
CA GLY A 263 18.30 -4.35 -21.45
C GLY A 263 19.04 -3.58 -20.34
N GLU A 264 20.37 -3.63 -20.35
CA GLU A 264 21.22 -2.99 -19.34
C GLU A 264 21.14 -1.44 -19.35
N ASN A 265 20.68 -0.85 -20.43
CA ASN A 265 20.53 0.60 -20.57
C ASN A 265 19.17 1.10 -20.01
N ALA A 266 18.26 0.21 -19.67
CA ALA A 266 16.98 0.56 -19.09
C ALA A 266 17.15 0.87 -17.59
N PRO A 267 16.92 2.12 -17.14
CA PRO A 267 17.00 2.45 -15.72
C PRO A 267 16.01 1.59 -14.90
N ALA A 268 16.51 0.93 -13.87
CA ALA A 268 15.67 0.28 -12.89
C ALA A 268 15.09 1.33 -11.92
N VAL A 269 13.83 1.19 -11.57
CA VAL A 269 13.15 2.04 -10.58
C VAL A 269 12.52 1.19 -9.49
N LYS A 270 12.48 1.71 -8.27
CA LYS A 270 11.92 1.03 -7.11
C LYS A 270 10.65 1.71 -6.63
N ALA A 271 9.74 0.91 -6.08
CA ALA A 271 8.56 1.43 -5.42
C ALA A 271 8.96 2.40 -4.28
N GLY A 272 8.44 3.63 -4.36
CA GLY A 272 8.76 4.71 -3.42
C GLY A 272 9.85 5.68 -3.90
N GLU A 273 10.58 5.38 -4.97
CA GLU A 273 11.49 6.35 -5.58
C GLU A 273 10.73 7.50 -6.23
N ILE A 274 11.26 8.70 -6.16
CA ILE A 274 10.68 9.88 -6.81
C ILE A 274 10.76 9.69 -8.32
N ILE A 275 9.61 9.79 -8.99
CA ILE A 275 9.48 9.66 -10.44
C ILE A 275 9.34 11.01 -11.14
N GLY A 276 8.93 12.03 -10.42
CA GLY A 276 8.74 13.38 -10.94
C GLY A 276 7.93 14.25 -10.00
N HIS A 277 7.43 15.35 -10.55
CA HIS A 277 6.55 16.28 -9.85
C HIS A 277 5.39 16.67 -10.77
N LEU A 278 4.30 17.17 -10.17
CA LEU A 278 3.18 17.72 -10.93
C LEU A 278 3.65 18.90 -11.79
N SER A 279 3.23 18.95 -13.05
CA SER A 279 3.56 20.04 -13.94
C SER A 279 2.49 21.13 -13.97
N LEU A 280 2.92 22.36 -14.21
CA LEU A 280 2.02 23.47 -14.52
C LEU A 280 1.31 23.21 -15.86
N ASN A 281 0.00 23.41 -15.88
CA ASN A 281 -0.81 23.41 -17.09
C ASN A 281 -1.65 24.69 -17.14
N GLU A 282 -1.38 25.55 -18.13
CA GLU A 282 -2.19 26.72 -18.44
C GLU A 282 -3.29 26.32 -19.41
N ARG A 283 -4.53 26.59 -19.05
CA ARG A 283 -5.71 26.14 -19.80
C ARG A 283 -6.37 27.31 -20.55
N PRO A 284 -7.04 27.02 -21.69
CA PRO A 284 -7.84 28.03 -22.40
C PRO A 284 -8.96 28.63 -21.55
N SER A 285 -9.51 27.86 -20.62
CA SER A 285 -10.54 28.30 -19.66
C SER A 285 -10.12 27.88 -18.25
N GLY A 286 -10.36 28.74 -17.28
CA GLY A 286 -9.94 28.52 -15.90
C GLY A 286 -8.54 29.08 -15.60
N GLY A 287 -8.07 28.89 -14.37
CA GLY A 287 -6.72 29.26 -13.93
C GLY A 287 -5.69 28.19 -14.26
N PRO A 288 -4.38 28.49 -14.05
CA PRO A 288 -3.33 27.51 -14.12
C PRO A 288 -3.56 26.45 -13.04
N GLN A 289 -3.22 25.21 -13.36
CA GLN A 289 -3.39 24.07 -12.47
C GLN A 289 -2.17 23.16 -12.57
N HIS A 290 -1.73 22.58 -11.44
CA HIS A 290 -0.71 21.55 -11.47
C HIS A 290 -1.37 20.19 -11.46
N PHE A 291 -0.96 19.33 -12.37
CA PHE A 291 -1.44 17.96 -12.43
C PHE A 291 -0.47 17.03 -13.16
N CYS A 292 -0.71 15.74 -13.07
CA CYS A 292 -0.14 14.73 -13.96
C CYS A 292 -1.22 13.73 -14.36
N HIS A 293 -1.00 13.06 -15.49
CA HIS A 293 -1.76 11.92 -15.94
C HIS A 293 -1.05 10.63 -15.49
N LEU A 294 -1.79 9.74 -14.88
CA LEU A 294 -1.33 8.44 -14.41
C LEU A 294 -2.20 7.35 -15.02
N GLU A 295 -1.55 6.39 -15.69
CA GLU A 295 -2.24 5.29 -16.35
C GLU A 295 -1.54 3.97 -16.06
N VAL A 296 -2.30 2.88 -15.92
CA VAL A 296 -1.80 1.51 -15.84
C VAL A 296 -2.48 0.70 -16.92
N PHE A 297 -1.68 0.10 -17.79
CA PHE A 297 -2.20 -0.72 -18.88
C PHE A 297 -1.34 -1.96 -19.11
N SER A 298 -1.90 -2.93 -19.85
CA SER A 298 -1.21 -4.17 -20.20
C SER A 298 -1.55 -4.61 -21.62
N GLN A 299 -0.57 -5.18 -22.30
CA GLN A 299 -0.75 -5.90 -23.54
C GLN A 299 -0.61 -7.42 -23.36
N ASP A 300 -0.60 -7.88 -22.12
CA ASP A 300 -0.43 -9.29 -21.79
C ASP A 300 -1.70 -10.07 -22.15
N THR A 301 -1.53 -11.09 -22.97
CA THR A 301 -2.63 -11.96 -23.41
C THR A 301 -3.20 -12.80 -22.28
N ARG A 302 -2.48 -12.94 -21.16
CA ARG A 302 -2.89 -13.70 -19.97
C ARG A 302 -3.83 -12.92 -19.06
N MET A 303 -4.19 -11.67 -19.36
CA MET A 303 -4.99 -10.82 -18.48
C MET A 303 -6.25 -11.51 -17.94
N LYS A 304 -7.05 -12.15 -18.79
CA LYS A 304 -8.26 -12.86 -18.34
C LYS A 304 -7.94 -14.03 -17.42
N ASP A 305 -6.92 -14.84 -17.78
CA ASP A 305 -6.49 -15.97 -16.96
C ASP A 305 -5.94 -15.51 -15.60
N PHE A 306 -5.26 -14.36 -15.58
CA PHE A 306 -4.76 -13.71 -14.36
C PHE A 306 -5.90 -13.25 -13.45
N LEU A 307 -6.90 -12.55 -14.01
CA LEU A 307 -8.08 -12.09 -13.26
C LEU A 307 -8.89 -13.24 -12.67
N ALA A 308 -9.08 -14.30 -13.46
CA ALA A 308 -9.79 -15.51 -13.07
C ALA A 308 -9.00 -16.41 -12.12
N ASN A 309 -7.74 -16.07 -11.80
CA ASN A 309 -6.82 -16.92 -11.03
C ASN A 309 -6.78 -18.38 -11.52
N LYS A 310 -6.67 -18.59 -12.82
CA LYS A 310 -6.80 -19.88 -13.49
C LYS A 310 -5.84 -20.94 -12.95
N THR A 311 -4.67 -20.55 -12.49
CA THR A 311 -3.68 -21.47 -11.92
C THR A 311 -3.89 -21.74 -10.43
N GLY A 312 -4.90 -21.12 -9.80
CA GLY A 312 -5.23 -21.31 -8.40
C GLY A 312 -4.15 -20.83 -7.44
N VAL A 313 -3.66 -19.61 -7.62
CA VAL A 313 -2.73 -18.95 -6.67
C VAL A 313 -3.48 -18.69 -5.36
N THR A 314 -2.88 -19.07 -4.25
CA THR A 314 -3.43 -18.89 -2.89
C THR A 314 -2.53 -18.03 -2.00
N THR A 315 -1.48 -17.43 -2.57
CA THR A 315 -0.58 -16.53 -1.84
C THR A 315 -1.27 -15.20 -1.55
N GLY A 316 -0.80 -14.51 -0.51
CA GLY A 316 -1.32 -13.21 -0.11
C GLY A 316 -2.45 -13.28 0.92
N ALA A 317 -3.03 -12.13 1.24
CA ALA A 317 -4.10 -12.01 2.22
C ALA A 317 -5.44 -12.45 1.61
N ALA A 318 -6.22 -13.16 2.42
CA ALA A 318 -7.60 -13.48 2.05
C ALA A 318 -8.54 -12.31 2.38
N GLU A 319 -9.60 -12.20 1.61
CA GLU A 319 -10.73 -11.31 1.84
C GLU A 319 -12.01 -12.11 2.01
N LEU A 320 -12.93 -11.56 2.77
CA LEU A 320 -14.27 -12.09 2.90
C LEU A 320 -15.20 -11.28 2.00
N HIS A 321 -15.74 -11.94 1.00
CA HIS A 321 -16.71 -11.39 0.08
C HIS A 321 -18.12 -11.64 0.61
N THR A 322 -18.80 -10.60 1.02
CA THR A 322 -20.22 -10.61 1.40
C THR A 322 -21.07 -10.20 0.21
N LEU A 323 -22.06 -10.99 -0.11
CA LEU A 323 -23.04 -10.68 -1.15
C LEU A 323 -24.10 -9.72 -0.62
N ALA A 324 -24.77 -9.01 -1.51
CA ALA A 324 -25.98 -8.27 -1.17
C ALA A 324 -27.11 -9.24 -0.74
N ASP A 325 -28.07 -8.74 0.00
CA ASP A 325 -29.27 -9.51 0.42
C ASP A 325 -29.01 -10.68 1.36
N LYS A 326 -27.92 -10.68 2.12
CA LYS A 326 -27.62 -11.70 3.13
C LYS A 326 -28.04 -11.24 4.51
N THR A 327 -28.55 -12.18 5.31
CA THR A 327 -29.00 -11.89 6.67
C THR A 327 -27.86 -11.39 7.54
N ARG A 328 -28.06 -10.26 8.19
CA ARG A 328 -27.15 -9.74 9.21
C ARG A 328 -27.60 -10.26 10.58
N TRP A 329 -26.62 -10.53 11.44
CA TRP A 329 -26.85 -11.13 12.75
C TRP A 329 -26.22 -10.28 13.85
N MET A 330 -26.81 -10.33 15.03
CA MET A 330 -26.26 -9.78 16.27
C MET A 330 -25.89 -10.94 17.20
N HIS A 331 -24.69 -10.86 17.78
CA HIS A 331 -24.24 -11.81 18.78
C HIS A 331 -24.81 -11.45 20.16
N ARG A 332 -25.42 -12.41 20.84
CA ARG A 332 -25.82 -12.32 22.24
C ARG A 332 -24.75 -12.95 23.12
N GLU A 333 -24.04 -12.14 23.88
CA GLU A 333 -22.96 -12.64 24.73
C GLU A 333 -23.45 -13.53 25.89
N GLN A 334 -24.70 -13.31 26.34
CA GLN A 334 -25.25 -13.99 27.53
C GLN A 334 -25.33 -15.51 27.37
N ASP A 335 -25.69 -15.96 26.20
CA ASP A 335 -25.90 -17.38 25.86
C ASP A 335 -25.05 -17.82 24.64
N ASN A 336 -24.16 -16.95 24.16
CA ASN A 336 -23.33 -17.16 22.97
C ASN A 336 -24.15 -17.53 21.73
N SER A 337 -25.36 -16.96 21.60
CA SER A 337 -26.26 -17.19 20.47
C SER A 337 -26.28 -16.04 19.49
N PHE A 338 -26.77 -16.32 18.27
CA PHE A 338 -26.94 -15.32 17.23
C PHE A 338 -28.42 -15.09 16.94
N VAL A 339 -28.81 -13.81 16.86
CA VAL A 339 -30.16 -13.38 16.48
C VAL A 339 -30.11 -12.49 15.24
N VAL A 340 -31.15 -12.53 14.43
CA VAL A 340 -31.25 -11.70 13.24
C VAL A 340 -31.20 -10.22 13.64
N ALA A 341 -30.35 -9.45 12.97
CA ALA A 341 -30.26 -8.01 13.16
C ALA A 341 -31.47 -7.35 12.48
N GLY A 342 -32.17 -6.49 13.23
CA GLY A 342 -33.34 -5.76 12.72
C GLY A 342 -34.22 -5.24 13.83
N VAL A 343 -35.16 -4.37 13.53
CA VAL A 343 -36.11 -3.79 14.48
C VAL A 343 -37.44 -4.51 14.34
N GLY A 344 -37.98 -5.02 15.46
CA GLY A 344 -39.30 -5.63 15.48
C GLY A 344 -39.42 -6.97 14.73
N GLY A 345 -38.30 -7.67 14.51
CA GLY A 345 -38.27 -8.97 13.80
C GLY A 345 -38.15 -8.85 12.27
N ASP A 346 -38.10 -7.63 11.73
CA ASP A 346 -37.79 -7.40 10.32
C ASP A 346 -36.27 -7.55 10.08
N PRO A 347 -35.85 -8.50 9.21
CA PRO A 347 -34.45 -8.67 8.93
C PRO A 347 -33.88 -7.41 8.26
N SER A 348 -32.66 -7.03 8.68
CA SER A 348 -31.87 -5.98 8.04
C SER A 348 -30.76 -6.65 7.26
N PRO A 349 -30.97 -6.98 5.98
CA PRO A 349 -29.96 -7.66 5.17
C PRO A 349 -28.80 -6.75 4.77
N THR A 350 -27.74 -7.33 4.22
CA THR A 350 -26.62 -6.61 3.65
C THR A 350 -27.07 -5.75 2.47
N THR A 351 -26.51 -4.54 2.37
CA THR A 351 -26.97 -3.53 1.40
C THR A 351 -26.21 -3.54 0.08
N ALA A 352 -25.03 -4.13 0.05
CA ALA A 352 -24.17 -4.17 -1.12
C ALA A 352 -23.18 -5.31 -1.04
N GLU A 353 -22.66 -5.72 -2.19
CA GLU A 353 -21.48 -6.57 -2.25
C GLU A 353 -20.25 -5.82 -1.72
N ARG A 354 -19.47 -6.54 -0.91
CA ARG A 354 -18.28 -5.96 -0.27
C ARG A 354 -17.21 -7.02 -0.08
N CYS A 355 -15.96 -6.65 -0.41
CA CYS A 355 -14.79 -7.40 0.01
C CYS A 355 -14.16 -6.71 1.22
N THR A 356 -14.01 -7.46 2.30
CA THR A 356 -13.38 -6.98 3.53
C THR A 356 -12.16 -7.87 3.81
N PRO A 357 -10.96 -7.29 4.09
CA PRO A 357 -9.82 -8.09 4.48
C PRO A 357 -10.17 -9.03 5.64
N GLU A 358 -9.88 -10.32 5.49
CA GLU A 358 -10.20 -11.31 6.54
C GLU A 358 -9.52 -10.94 7.87
N SER A 359 -8.36 -10.27 7.82
CA SER A 359 -7.65 -9.74 8.99
C SER A 359 -8.41 -8.65 9.76
N GLU A 360 -9.40 -8.01 9.14
CA GLU A 360 -10.25 -6.99 9.77
C GLU A 360 -11.55 -7.57 10.33
N CYS A 361 -11.87 -8.82 9.98
CA CYS A 361 -13.08 -9.50 10.40
C CYS A 361 -12.82 -10.33 11.64
N ARG A 362 -13.70 -10.21 12.65
CA ARG A 362 -13.68 -11.10 13.81
C ARG A 362 -14.32 -12.44 13.43
N ARG A 363 -13.77 -13.54 13.90
CA ARG A 363 -14.37 -14.87 13.75
C ARG A 363 -14.79 -15.41 15.12
N LEU A 364 -15.98 -16.00 15.18
CA LEU A 364 -16.49 -16.69 16.35
C LEU A 364 -17.13 -18.01 15.90
N ASP A 365 -16.83 -19.09 16.63
CA ASP A 365 -17.46 -20.38 16.42
C ASP A 365 -18.47 -20.61 17.56
N ALA A 366 -19.76 -20.77 17.20
CA ALA A 366 -20.85 -20.99 18.12
C ALA A 366 -21.92 -21.92 17.49
N ASP A 367 -22.53 -22.78 18.27
CA ASP A 367 -23.57 -23.74 17.85
C ASP A 367 -23.15 -24.59 16.63
N GLY A 368 -21.88 -24.97 16.56
CA GLY A 368 -21.34 -25.78 15.47
C GLY A 368 -21.21 -25.02 14.14
N LYS A 369 -21.38 -23.71 14.14
CA LYS A 369 -21.25 -22.82 12.98
C LYS A 369 -20.13 -21.81 13.20
N SER A 370 -19.51 -21.38 12.12
CA SER A 370 -18.57 -20.26 12.12
C SER A 370 -19.30 -18.98 11.71
N TRP A 371 -18.93 -17.89 12.36
CA TRP A 371 -19.50 -16.56 12.15
C TRP A 371 -18.39 -15.56 11.93
N TYR A 372 -18.61 -14.57 11.08
CA TYR A 372 -17.69 -13.46 10.82
C TYR A 372 -18.37 -12.12 11.13
N TYR A 373 -17.77 -11.32 11.98
CA TYR A 373 -18.16 -9.92 12.12
C TYR A 373 -17.54 -9.12 11.01
N ILE A 374 -18.37 -8.49 10.19
CA ILE A 374 -17.94 -7.66 9.06
C ILE A 374 -18.07 -6.19 9.46
N PRO A 375 -16.95 -5.46 9.67
CA PRO A 375 -17.00 -4.09 10.16
C PRO A 375 -17.85 -3.16 9.30
N GLY A 376 -17.75 -3.29 7.97
CA GLY A 376 -18.54 -2.49 7.05
C GLY A 376 -20.04 -2.75 7.06
N GLU A 377 -20.48 -3.90 7.56
CA GLU A 377 -21.90 -4.23 7.75
C GLU A 377 -22.39 -3.95 9.18
N LEU A 378 -21.47 -3.65 10.10
CA LEU A 378 -21.76 -3.50 11.53
C LEU A 378 -22.52 -4.70 12.12
N ALA A 379 -22.28 -5.90 11.60
CA ALA A 379 -23.04 -7.10 11.90
C ALA A 379 -22.20 -8.36 11.74
N TRP A 380 -22.71 -9.44 12.33
CA TRP A 380 -22.20 -10.79 12.12
C TRP A 380 -22.86 -11.44 10.90
N MET A 381 -22.08 -12.23 10.17
CA MET A 381 -22.52 -13.00 9.02
C MET A 381 -22.24 -14.48 9.28
N ALA A 382 -23.15 -15.36 8.90
CA ALA A 382 -22.86 -16.78 8.91
C ALA A 382 -21.77 -17.08 7.86
N ALA A 383 -20.84 -17.98 8.18
CA ALA A 383 -19.75 -18.33 7.23
C ALA A 383 -20.28 -18.91 5.91
N ALA A 384 -21.49 -19.47 5.91
CA ALA A 384 -22.15 -19.94 4.69
C ALA A 384 -22.64 -18.81 3.75
N ASP A 385 -22.78 -17.59 4.28
CA ASP A 385 -23.22 -16.40 3.55
C ASP A 385 -22.04 -15.49 3.14
N VAL A 386 -20.82 -15.97 3.37
CA VAL A 386 -19.58 -15.23 3.11
C VAL A 386 -18.66 -16.10 2.25
N GLU A 387 -18.28 -15.63 1.10
CA GLU A 387 -17.29 -16.30 0.27
C GLU A 387 -15.89 -15.84 0.63
N ARG A 388 -15.01 -16.76 0.95
CA ARG A 388 -13.59 -16.46 1.16
C ARG A 388 -12.91 -16.40 -0.20
N ALA A 389 -12.37 -15.24 -0.56
CA ALA A 389 -11.58 -15.03 -1.74
C ALA A 389 -10.10 -14.93 -1.37
N ASN A 390 -9.22 -15.59 -2.14
CA ASN A 390 -7.79 -15.34 -2.04
C ASN A 390 -7.47 -13.99 -2.70
N GLN A 391 -6.32 -13.41 -2.35
CA GLN A 391 -5.94 -12.11 -2.88
C GLN A 391 -6.01 -12.03 -4.41
N PHE A 392 -5.62 -13.11 -5.10
CA PHE A 392 -5.58 -13.15 -6.56
C PHE A 392 -6.84 -13.74 -7.23
N ASP A 393 -7.88 -14.03 -6.48
CA ASP A 393 -9.21 -14.32 -7.02
C ASP A 393 -9.89 -12.99 -7.44
N LEU A 394 -9.29 -12.29 -8.42
CA LEU A 394 -9.64 -10.90 -8.71
C LEU A 394 -11.07 -10.76 -9.25
N GLU A 395 -11.56 -11.68 -10.06
CA GLU A 395 -12.97 -11.67 -10.51
C GLU A 395 -13.93 -11.79 -9.35
N LYS A 396 -13.66 -12.65 -8.35
CA LYS A 396 -14.46 -12.74 -7.12
C LYS A 396 -14.40 -11.46 -6.29
N ARG A 397 -13.31 -10.70 -6.42
CA ARG A 397 -13.13 -9.40 -5.79
C ARG A 397 -13.70 -8.24 -6.62
N GLY A 398 -14.50 -8.55 -7.64
CA GLY A 398 -15.25 -7.59 -8.45
C GLY A 398 -14.52 -7.04 -9.66
N PHE A 399 -13.30 -7.51 -9.98
CA PHE A 399 -12.60 -7.10 -11.21
C PHE A 399 -13.24 -7.76 -12.42
N MET A 400 -13.67 -6.93 -13.36
CA MET A 400 -14.48 -7.34 -14.49
C MET A 400 -13.73 -7.06 -15.81
N PRO A 401 -13.30 -8.09 -16.55
CA PRO A 401 -12.71 -7.90 -17.87
C PRO A 401 -13.80 -7.55 -18.89
N LEU A 402 -13.65 -6.40 -19.54
CA LEU A 402 -14.56 -5.88 -20.55
C LEU A 402 -13.78 -5.66 -21.85
N GLU A 403 -14.22 -6.27 -22.94
CA GLU A 403 -13.56 -6.13 -24.25
C GLU A 403 -14.39 -5.28 -25.19
N GLN A 404 -13.73 -4.38 -25.88
CA GLN A 404 -14.31 -3.72 -27.02
C GLN A 404 -14.26 -4.67 -28.23
N GLU A 405 -15.40 -4.91 -28.86
CA GLU A 405 -15.53 -5.83 -29.99
C GLU A 405 -15.05 -5.22 -31.31
N ASP A 406 -15.21 -3.90 -31.48
CA ASP A 406 -14.88 -3.18 -32.71
C ASP A 406 -13.88 -2.05 -32.47
N ALA A 407 -13.08 -1.72 -33.48
CA ALA A 407 -12.23 -0.54 -33.45
C ALA A 407 -13.08 0.73 -33.27
N PRO A 408 -12.67 1.69 -32.41
CA PRO A 408 -13.43 2.88 -32.17
C PRO A 408 -13.56 3.70 -33.45
N GLN A 409 -14.79 4.13 -33.76
CA GLN A 409 -15.08 4.99 -34.90
C GLN A 409 -15.00 6.47 -34.58
N SER A 410 -14.87 6.83 -33.31
CA SER A 410 -14.68 8.20 -32.80
C SER A 410 -14.09 8.18 -31.41
N ILE A 411 -13.24 9.18 -31.11
CA ILE A 411 -12.80 9.43 -29.72
C ILE A 411 -13.91 10.08 -28.87
N PHE A 412 -14.89 10.69 -29.52
CA PHE A 412 -16.12 11.21 -28.89
C PHE A 412 -17.18 10.15 -29.06
N GLN A 413 -17.06 9.07 -28.31
CA GLN A 413 -17.95 7.96 -28.58
C GLN A 413 -19.38 8.22 -28.14
N THR A 414 -20.26 7.95 -29.06
CA THR A 414 -21.57 7.47 -28.71
C THR A 414 -21.45 6.03 -28.25
N PRO A 415 -22.13 5.63 -27.19
CA PRO A 415 -21.91 4.39 -26.47
C PRO A 415 -22.47 3.13 -27.13
N LYS A 416 -22.12 2.90 -28.37
CA LYS A 416 -22.31 1.59 -29.02
C LYS A 416 -21.13 0.65 -28.79
N GLU A 417 -20.27 0.97 -27.83
CA GLU A 417 -19.09 0.16 -27.52
C GLU A 417 -19.46 -1.18 -26.92
N GLY A 418 -18.78 -2.24 -27.36
CA GLY A 418 -19.05 -3.60 -26.92
C GLY A 418 -18.90 -3.80 -25.42
N TRP A 419 -17.93 -3.14 -24.77
CA TRP A 419 -17.72 -3.22 -23.32
C TRP A 419 -18.91 -2.65 -22.52
N LEU A 420 -19.57 -1.59 -23.01
CA LEU A 420 -20.76 -1.05 -22.38
C LEU A 420 -21.95 -1.99 -22.46
N ARG A 421 -22.13 -2.66 -23.62
CA ARG A 421 -23.17 -3.70 -23.74
C ARG A 421 -22.94 -4.84 -22.78
N GLN A 422 -21.68 -5.20 -22.52
CA GLN A 422 -21.34 -6.24 -21.54
C GLN A 422 -21.71 -5.80 -20.12
N VAL A 423 -21.37 -4.56 -19.70
CA VAL A 423 -21.78 -4.02 -18.39
C VAL A 423 -23.30 -4.01 -18.25
N TYR A 424 -24.01 -3.49 -19.27
CA TYR A 424 -25.45 -3.43 -19.25
C TYR A 424 -26.10 -4.82 -19.19
N GLY A 425 -25.61 -5.77 -19.99
CA GLY A 425 -26.09 -7.15 -19.99
C GLY A 425 -25.89 -7.87 -18.66
N GLN A 426 -24.79 -7.62 -17.97
CA GLN A 426 -24.52 -8.18 -16.65
C GLN A 426 -25.44 -7.57 -15.59
N LEU A 427 -25.60 -6.23 -15.59
CA LEU A 427 -26.55 -5.54 -14.69
C LEU A 427 -27.98 -6.01 -14.94
N GLU A 428 -28.38 -6.22 -16.20
CA GLU A 428 -29.70 -6.76 -16.55
C GLU A 428 -29.89 -8.20 -16.03
N ALA A 429 -28.87 -9.05 -16.14
CA ALA A 429 -28.92 -10.39 -15.63
C ALA A 429 -29.07 -10.42 -14.10
N LEU A 430 -28.32 -9.55 -13.41
CA LEU A 430 -28.43 -9.37 -11.95
C LEU A 430 -29.78 -8.80 -11.54
N ALA A 431 -30.29 -7.80 -12.24
CA ALA A 431 -31.61 -7.24 -12.01
C ALA A 431 -32.76 -8.25 -12.21
N ARG A 432 -32.60 -9.15 -13.17
CA ARG A 432 -33.56 -10.27 -13.39
C ARG A 432 -33.47 -11.29 -12.28
N SER A 433 -32.31 -11.54 -11.70
CA SER A 433 -32.16 -12.45 -10.55
C SER A 433 -32.81 -11.89 -9.29
N GLU A 434 -32.74 -10.59 -9.05
CA GLU A 434 -33.40 -9.92 -7.91
C GLU A 434 -34.91 -10.11 -7.90
N THR A 435 -35.55 -10.23 -9.06
CA THR A 435 -37.03 -10.42 -9.14
C THR A 435 -37.50 -11.84 -8.87
N ARG A 436 -36.61 -12.82 -8.80
CA ARG A 436 -36.95 -14.23 -8.59
C ARG A 436 -37.03 -14.63 -7.13
N ASP A 437 -36.33 -13.90 -6.24
CA ASP A 437 -36.36 -14.17 -4.80
C ASP A 437 -37.49 -13.37 -4.13
N MET A 438 -38.65 -14.03 -3.96
CA MET A 438 -39.88 -13.43 -3.42
C MET A 438 -39.84 -13.06 -1.93
N TYR A 439 -38.68 -13.12 -1.25
CA TYR A 439 -38.57 -12.95 0.19
C TYR A 439 -37.90 -11.66 0.69
N SER A 440 -37.44 -10.77 -0.18
CA SER A 440 -36.80 -9.52 0.25
C SER A 440 -37.47 -8.28 -0.40
N SER A 441 -38.66 -7.91 0.09
CA SER A 441 -39.42 -6.78 -0.47
C SER A 441 -38.77 -5.40 -0.30
N SER A 442 -37.77 -5.26 0.56
CA SER A 442 -37.09 -3.98 0.82
C SER A 442 -35.83 -3.76 -0.01
N TYR A 443 -35.25 -4.78 -0.62
CA TYR A 443 -33.97 -4.75 -1.37
C TYR A 443 -34.08 -5.15 -2.84
N THR A 444 -35.22 -5.71 -3.24
CA THR A 444 -35.51 -5.92 -4.65
C THR A 444 -35.36 -4.59 -5.39
N GLY A 445 -34.40 -4.52 -6.28
CA GLY A 445 -34.26 -3.39 -7.18
C GLY A 445 -32.95 -2.60 -7.09
N GLN A 446 -31.91 -3.06 -6.42
CA GLN A 446 -30.61 -2.36 -6.46
C GLN A 446 -30.02 -2.39 -7.88
N TYR A 447 -29.95 -3.56 -8.50
CA TYR A 447 -29.50 -3.69 -9.87
C TYR A 447 -30.49 -3.06 -10.85
N GLN A 448 -31.79 -3.12 -10.56
CA GLN A 448 -32.80 -2.37 -11.32
C GLN A 448 -32.63 -0.85 -11.19
N LYS A 449 -32.22 -0.35 -10.01
CA LYS A 449 -31.86 1.07 -9.83
C LYS A 449 -30.61 1.44 -10.61
N LEU A 450 -29.59 0.55 -10.64
CA LEU A 450 -28.37 0.76 -11.42
C LEU A 450 -28.67 0.82 -12.92
N LEU A 451 -29.50 -0.10 -13.44
CA LEU A 451 -29.96 -0.04 -14.83
C LEU A 451 -30.69 1.27 -15.14
N LYS A 452 -31.59 1.70 -14.27
CA LYS A 452 -32.30 3.00 -14.42
C LYS A 452 -31.37 4.21 -14.30
N GLN A 453 -30.28 4.10 -13.54
CA GLN A 453 -29.27 5.16 -13.45
C GLN A 453 -28.37 5.18 -14.68
N MET A 454 -28.17 4.05 -15.33
CA MET A 454 -27.41 3.91 -16.55
C MET A 454 -28.25 4.32 -17.78
N ASP A 455 -29.51 3.92 -17.84
CA ASP A 455 -30.49 4.24 -18.89
C ASP A 455 -31.61 5.09 -18.28
N LEU A 456 -31.38 6.40 -18.20
CA LEU A 456 -32.28 7.33 -17.50
C LEU A 456 -33.59 7.56 -18.25
N ASN A 457 -33.52 7.59 -19.58
CA ASN A 457 -34.67 7.85 -20.42
C ASN A 457 -35.46 6.57 -20.78
N GLN A 458 -34.90 5.40 -20.43
CA GLN A 458 -35.48 4.07 -20.63
C GLN A 458 -35.76 3.74 -22.11
N ASP A 459 -34.89 4.21 -23.00
CA ASP A 459 -35.01 3.92 -24.44
C ASP A 459 -34.19 2.65 -24.85
N GLY A 460 -33.45 2.06 -23.89
CA GLY A 460 -32.61 0.88 -24.11
C GLY A 460 -31.28 1.18 -24.80
N VAL A 461 -30.93 2.45 -24.95
CA VAL A 461 -29.69 2.92 -25.55
C VAL A 461 -28.99 3.86 -24.56
N ILE A 462 -27.80 3.51 -24.13
CA ILE A 462 -27.01 4.37 -23.25
C ILE A 462 -26.34 5.46 -24.10
N ASP A 463 -26.67 6.72 -23.86
CA ASP A 463 -25.96 7.84 -24.45
C ASP A 463 -24.69 8.22 -23.65
N ALA A 464 -23.84 9.07 -24.24
CA ALA A 464 -22.57 9.46 -23.63
C ALA A 464 -22.75 10.23 -22.31
N GLY A 465 -23.80 11.01 -22.17
CA GLY A 465 -24.10 11.73 -20.94
C GLY A 465 -24.63 10.81 -19.83
N GLU A 466 -25.38 9.79 -20.18
CA GLU A 466 -25.85 8.75 -19.26
C GLU A 466 -24.70 7.90 -18.75
N LEU A 467 -23.82 7.47 -19.67
CA LEU A 467 -22.60 6.76 -19.32
C LEU A 467 -21.70 7.57 -18.38
N TRP A 468 -21.45 8.82 -18.73
CA TRP A 468 -20.64 9.71 -17.91
C TRP A 468 -21.21 9.82 -16.49
N ARG A 469 -22.52 10.01 -16.33
CA ARG A 469 -23.20 10.07 -15.04
C ARG A 469 -23.10 8.76 -14.25
N PHE A 470 -23.15 7.63 -14.92
CA PHE A 470 -22.98 6.33 -14.28
C PHE A 470 -21.53 6.14 -13.79
N LEU A 471 -20.53 6.38 -14.63
CA LEU A 471 -19.11 6.22 -14.29
C LEU A 471 -18.67 7.17 -13.17
N HIS A 472 -19.27 8.35 -13.07
CA HIS A 472 -18.95 9.37 -12.06
C HIS A 472 -19.97 9.43 -10.92
N ASN A 473 -20.77 8.40 -10.75
CA ASN A 473 -21.71 8.31 -9.64
C ASN A 473 -20.92 8.15 -8.31
N THR A 474 -21.25 9.00 -7.32
CA THR A 474 -20.53 9.03 -6.03
C THR A 474 -20.99 7.98 -5.02
N GLN A 475 -21.96 7.13 -5.36
CA GLN A 475 -22.41 6.07 -4.47
C GLN A 475 -21.31 5.01 -4.31
N PRO A 476 -20.94 4.63 -3.08
CA PRO A 476 -19.77 3.77 -2.81
C PRO A 476 -19.79 2.43 -3.56
N HIS A 477 -20.95 1.81 -3.69
CA HIS A 477 -21.08 0.52 -4.39
C HIS A 477 -20.91 0.64 -5.90
N ILE A 478 -21.34 1.77 -6.53
CA ILE A 478 -21.10 2.03 -7.94
C ILE A 478 -19.62 2.32 -8.17
N GLN A 479 -19.02 3.16 -7.33
CA GLN A 479 -17.60 3.45 -7.40
C GLN A 479 -16.74 2.19 -7.22
N TYR A 480 -17.13 1.31 -6.31
CA TYR A 480 -16.45 0.04 -6.13
C TYR A 480 -16.41 -0.79 -7.41
N GLN A 481 -17.53 -0.87 -8.16
CA GLN A 481 -17.60 -1.60 -9.42
C GLN A 481 -16.81 -0.90 -10.53
N VAL A 482 -17.06 0.39 -10.73
CA VAL A 482 -16.43 1.17 -11.81
C VAL A 482 -14.90 1.18 -11.71
N GLN A 483 -14.36 1.29 -10.51
CA GLN A 483 -12.92 1.26 -10.28
C GLN A 483 -12.28 -0.12 -10.51
N ARG A 484 -13.09 -1.17 -10.63
CA ARG A 484 -12.65 -2.55 -10.90
C ARG A 484 -12.90 -3.01 -12.34
N PHE A 485 -13.40 -2.14 -13.21
CA PHE A 485 -13.43 -2.44 -14.62
C PHE A 485 -12.01 -2.54 -15.19
N VAL A 486 -11.76 -3.62 -15.92
CA VAL A 486 -10.52 -3.86 -16.68
C VAL A 486 -10.91 -3.86 -18.14
N VAL A 487 -10.70 -2.72 -18.82
CA VAL A 487 -11.29 -2.47 -20.13
C VAL A 487 -10.23 -2.58 -21.22
N LYS A 488 -10.47 -3.44 -22.20
CA LYS A 488 -9.63 -3.56 -23.40
C LYS A 488 -10.08 -2.54 -24.44
N HIS A 489 -9.26 -1.51 -24.63
CA HIS A 489 -9.59 -0.38 -25.51
C HIS A 489 -8.32 0.16 -26.18
N HIS A 490 -8.46 0.80 -27.33
CA HIS A 490 -7.36 1.51 -27.97
C HIS A 490 -6.94 2.73 -27.17
N SER A 491 -5.62 2.95 -27.08
CA SER A 491 -5.07 4.08 -26.31
C SER A 491 -5.33 5.42 -26.99
N GLU A 492 -5.58 6.44 -26.19
CA GLU A 492 -5.68 7.83 -26.65
C GLU A 492 -4.32 8.44 -27.07
N TRP A 493 -3.21 7.82 -26.71
CA TRP A 493 -1.85 8.29 -27.00
C TRP A 493 -1.30 7.81 -28.35
N LEU A 494 -2.11 7.12 -29.13
CA LEU A 494 -1.75 6.62 -30.45
C LEU A 494 -1.84 7.72 -31.49
N LYS A 495 -0.73 8.01 -32.18
CA LYS A 495 -0.66 9.08 -33.20
C LYS A 495 -1.43 8.75 -34.47
N ASP A 496 -1.36 7.51 -34.95
CA ASP A 496 -2.08 7.06 -36.17
C ASP A 496 -3.25 6.15 -35.79
N GLY A 497 -4.37 6.29 -36.46
CA GLY A 497 -5.61 5.56 -36.15
C GLY A 497 -6.59 6.43 -35.34
N MET A 498 -6.24 6.78 -34.11
CA MET A 498 -7.01 7.76 -33.33
C MET A 498 -6.84 9.19 -33.85
N SER A 499 -5.70 9.53 -34.47
CA SER A 499 -5.46 10.87 -35.02
C SER A 499 -6.45 11.26 -36.12
N ALA A 500 -6.92 10.32 -36.93
CA ALA A 500 -7.97 10.59 -37.92
C ALA A 500 -9.30 10.96 -37.26
N LEU A 501 -9.63 10.32 -36.15
CA LEU A 501 -10.82 10.60 -35.36
C LEU A 501 -10.73 11.94 -34.65
N TRP A 502 -9.58 12.25 -34.06
CA TRP A 502 -9.30 13.55 -33.45
C TRP A 502 -9.36 14.65 -34.51
N GLN A 503 -8.80 14.42 -35.70
CA GLN A 503 -8.83 15.40 -36.78
C GLN A 503 -10.26 15.77 -37.16
N ALA A 504 -11.14 14.80 -37.36
CA ALA A 504 -12.53 15.04 -37.70
C ALA A 504 -13.27 15.85 -36.62
N ALA A 505 -13.03 15.52 -35.35
CA ALA A 505 -13.62 16.23 -34.22
C ALA A 505 -13.08 17.67 -34.10
N LEU A 506 -11.78 17.87 -34.32
CA LEU A 506 -11.17 19.20 -34.30
C LEU A 506 -11.61 20.05 -35.49
N ASP A 507 -11.84 19.47 -36.65
CA ASP A 507 -12.35 20.15 -37.82
C ASP A 507 -13.83 20.63 -37.62
N GLU A 508 -14.63 19.81 -36.94
CA GLU A 508 -15.99 20.23 -36.53
C GLU A 508 -15.95 21.33 -35.45
N GLN A 509 -15.07 21.18 -34.45
CA GLN A 509 -14.88 22.21 -33.42
C GLN A 509 -14.39 23.52 -34.01
N ALA A 510 -13.53 23.49 -35.03
CA ALA A 510 -12.99 24.68 -35.69
C ALA A 510 -14.07 25.58 -36.32
N LYS A 511 -15.21 25.01 -36.71
CA LYS A 511 -16.32 25.78 -37.28
C LYS A 511 -16.93 26.77 -36.27
N LYS A 512 -16.96 26.42 -35.00
CA LYS A 512 -17.53 27.26 -33.93
C LYS A 512 -16.47 27.91 -33.05
N TYR A 513 -15.38 27.24 -32.80
CA TYR A 513 -14.34 27.63 -31.84
C TYR A 513 -12.95 27.47 -32.44
N PRO A 514 -12.53 28.25 -33.45
CA PRO A 514 -11.29 28.04 -34.20
C PRO A 514 -10.04 28.14 -33.31
N ASP A 515 -10.01 29.07 -32.37
CA ASP A 515 -8.85 29.20 -31.44
C ASP A 515 -8.70 27.99 -30.52
N MET A 516 -9.84 27.41 -30.10
CA MET A 516 -9.83 26.21 -29.26
C MET A 516 -9.39 24.98 -30.06
N ALA A 517 -9.85 24.84 -31.29
CA ALA A 517 -9.45 23.72 -32.17
C ALA A 517 -7.96 23.80 -32.50
N LEU A 518 -7.42 25.02 -32.73
CA LEU A 518 -6.00 25.22 -32.97
C LEU A 518 -5.19 24.84 -31.73
N TYR A 519 -5.60 25.31 -30.54
CA TYR A 519 -4.95 24.92 -29.29
C TYR A 519 -4.99 23.42 -29.10
N ASN A 520 -6.12 22.77 -29.18
CA ASN A 520 -6.29 21.34 -28.96
C ASN A 520 -5.43 20.52 -29.94
N ARG A 521 -5.38 20.91 -31.21
CA ARG A 521 -4.59 20.23 -32.23
C ARG A 521 -3.11 20.26 -31.91
N ASP A 522 -2.57 21.44 -31.58
CA ASP A 522 -1.17 21.60 -31.24
C ASP A 522 -0.82 20.89 -29.93
N PHE A 523 -1.66 21.04 -28.91
CA PHE A 523 -1.54 20.38 -27.62
C PHE A 523 -1.50 18.85 -27.77
N ILE A 524 -2.47 18.25 -28.45
CA ILE A 524 -2.58 16.79 -28.65
C ILE A 524 -1.39 16.26 -29.42
N ASN A 525 -0.99 16.93 -30.53
CA ASN A 525 0.14 16.50 -31.36
C ASN A 525 1.47 16.45 -30.55
N LYS A 526 1.60 17.27 -29.51
CA LYS A 526 2.78 17.26 -28.63
C LYS A 526 2.68 16.21 -27.52
N LEU A 527 1.47 15.73 -27.23
CA LEU A 527 1.27 14.71 -26.19
C LEU A 527 1.42 13.28 -26.72
N VAL A 528 0.93 12.98 -27.91
CA VAL A 528 0.97 11.59 -28.46
C VAL A 528 2.40 11.05 -28.56
N TRP A 529 2.57 9.75 -28.29
CA TRP A 529 3.90 9.13 -28.18
C TRP A 529 3.94 7.65 -28.51
N MET A 530 2.80 6.92 -28.41
CA MET A 530 2.80 5.46 -28.32
C MET A 530 3.35 4.78 -29.57
N LYS A 531 3.17 5.37 -30.75
CA LYS A 531 3.73 4.84 -32.00
C LYS A 531 5.26 4.82 -32.04
N ASP A 532 5.88 5.74 -31.29
CA ASP A 532 7.33 5.89 -31.27
C ASP A 532 8.00 4.90 -30.28
N VAL A 533 7.22 4.04 -29.62
CA VAL A 533 7.68 3.00 -28.68
C VAL A 533 7.42 1.61 -29.26
N PRO A 534 8.41 0.97 -29.93
CA PRO A 534 8.21 -0.31 -30.62
C PRO A 534 7.81 -1.47 -29.73
N GLU A 535 8.12 -1.41 -28.42
CA GLU A 535 7.72 -2.45 -27.46
C GLU A 535 6.20 -2.52 -27.27
N ILE A 536 5.50 -1.40 -27.46
CA ILE A 536 4.05 -1.34 -27.32
C ILE A 536 3.39 -1.68 -28.66
N ARG A 537 2.50 -2.67 -28.64
CA ARG A 537 1.67 -3.04 -29.80
C ARG A 537 0.54 -2.02 -29.98
N SER A 538 0.90 -0.83 -30.41
CA SER A 538 0.04 0.35 -30.43
C SER A 538 -1.17 0.24 -31.37
N SER A 539 -1.12 -0.65 -32.36
CA SER A 539 -2.25 -0.93 -33.27
C SER A 539 -3.34 -1.83 -32.62
N GLU A 540 -3.04 -2.43 -31.49
CA GLU A 540 -3.97 -3.31 -30.77
C GLU A 540 -4.65 -2.56 -29.62
N ALA A 541 -5.83 -3.04 -29.23
CA ALA A 541 -6.47 -2.61 -28.00
C ALA A 541 -5.67 -3.13 -26.78
N LEU A 542 -5.47 -2.29 -25.78
CA LEU A 542 -4.74 -2.58 -24.56
C LEU A 542 -5.70 -2.71 -23.38
N TRP A 543 -5.36 -3.52 -22.39
CA TRP A 543 -6.08 -3.61 -21.15
C TRP A 543 -5.75 -2.40 -20.26
N HIS A 544 -6.75 -1.62 -19.89
CA HIS A 544 -6.62 -0.48 -18.98
C HIS A 544 -7.20 -0.82 -17.61
N MET A 545 -6.47 -0.54 -16.55
CA MET A 545 -6.85 -0.80 -15.17
C MET A 545 -6.77 0.47 -14.35
N HIS A 546 -7.69 0.62 -13.38
CA HIS A 546 -7.62 1.76 -12.46
C HIS A 546 -6.29 1.76 -11.70
N PRO A 547 -5.41 2.77 -11.85
CA PRO A 547 -4.03 2.72 -11.38
C PRO A 547 -3.88 2.40 -9.91
N ILE A 548 -4.72 2.98 -9.07
CA ILE A 548 -4.61 2.81 -7.61
C ILE A 548 -5.27 1.50 -7.18
N VAL A 549 -6.52 1.27 -7.58
CA VAL A 549 -7.32 0.15 -7.09
C VAL A 549 -6.76 -1.19 -7.58
N PHE A 550 -6.33 -1.26 -8.84
CA PHE A 550 -5.76 -2.50 -9.39
C PHE A 550 -4.42 -2.85 -8.75
N LEU A 551 -3.49 -1.88 -8.67
CA LEU A 551 -2.17 -2.13 -8.09
C LEU A 551 -2.26 -2.43 -6.58
N ASP A 552 -3.18 -1.80 -5.86
CA ASP A 552 -3.44 -2.13 -4.45
C ASP A 552 -3.96 -3.57 -4.28
N ALA A 553 -4.82 -4.01 -5.20
CA ALA A 553 -5.38 -5.36 -5.17
C ALA A 553 -4.33 -6.47 -5.41
N ILE A 554 -3.34 -6.21 -6.28
CA ILE A 554 -2.29 -7.18 -6.64
C ILE A 554 -0.99 -7.01 -5.88
N ARG A 555 -0.88 -6.01 -4.99
CA ARG A 555 0.32 -5.85 -4.17
C ARG A 555 0.55 -7.06 -3.30
N SER A 556 1.80 -7.51 -3.19
CA SER A 556 2.14 -8.46 -2.16
C SER A 556 2.11 -7.74 -0.81
N GLN A 557 1.41 -8.32 0.13
CA GLN A 557 1.74 -8.14 1.53
C GLN A 557 3.04 -8.90 1.71
N GLU A 558 4.17 -8.19 1.78
CA GLU A 558 5.46 -8.84 1.93
C GLU A 558 5.58 -9.39 3.35
N PHE A 559 5.23 -10.66 3.48
CA PHE A 559 5.71 -11.44 4.62
C PHE A 559 7.22 -11.69 4.43
N PRO A 560 7.99 -11.76 5.51
CA PRO A 560 9.43 -11.98 5.40
C PRO A 560 9.71 -13.24 4.60
N LYS A 561 10.61 -13.11 3.63
CA LYS A 561 11.06 -14.25 2.83
C LYS A 561 11.93 -15.15 3.69
N THR A 562 11.80 -16.47 3.53
CA THR A 562 12.73 -17.39 4.14
C THR A 562 14.12 -17.12 3.58
N PRO A 563 15.17 -16.98 4.43
CA PRO A 563 16.50 -16.75 3.94
C PRO A 563 16.94 -17.91 3.04
N VAL A 564 17.50 -17.59 1.89
CA VAL A 564 18.20 -18.54 1.06
C VAL A 564 19.63 -18.59 1.57
N ASN A 565 20.17 -19.79 1.81
CA ASN A 565 21.55 -20.00 2.26
C ASN A 565 21.91 -19.45 3.67
N GLY A 566 20.94 -19.39 4.60
CA GLY A 566 21.19 -18.97 5.98
C GLY A 566 21.33 -17.45 6.17
N GLU A 567 21.04 -16.64 5.18
CA GLU A 567 20.98 -15.20 5.28
C GLU A 567 19.75 -14.77 6.08
N LEU A 568 19.94 -13.83 7.02
CA LEU A 568 18.85 -13.24 7.79
C LEU A 568 18.10 -12.24 6.90
N THR A 569 16.86 -12.54 6.54
CA THR A 569 15.98 -11.54 5.92
C THR A 569 15.37 -10.65 6.99
N PRO A 570 15.26 -9.33 6.75
CA PRO A 570 14.55 -8.45 7.65
C PRO A 570 13.07 -8.83 7.68
N LEU A 571 12.46 -8.68 8.85
CA LEU A 571 11.01 -8.81 9.03
C LEU A 571 10.34 -7.51 8.56
N GLU A 572 10.39 -7.24 7.26
CA GLU A 572 9.93 -5.97 6.69
C GLU A 572 8.46 -5.68 7.00
N PHE A 573 7.63 -6.72 7.08
CA PHE A 573 6.19 -6.57 7.35
C PHE A 573 5.87 -6.00 8.74
N ILE A 574 6.75 -6.10 9.71
CA ILE A 574 6.52 -5.54 11.06
C ILE A 574 6.90 -4.07 11.19
N ASN A 575 7.37 -3.44 10.10
CA ASN A 575 7.78 -2.05 10.06
C ASN A 575 6.70 -1.15 9.42
N PHE A 576 5.44 -1.53 9.48
CA PHE A 576 4.31 -0.81 8.89
C PHE A 576 3.50 -0.02 9.93
N TYR A 577 4.14 0.44 11.02
CA TYR A 577 3.43 1.26 11.98
C TYR A 577 2.92 2.56 11.34
N ASN A 578 1.60 2.74 11.35
CA ASN A 578 0.93 3.87 10.73
C ASN A 578 0.79 5.11 11.64
N GLY A 579 1.29 5.05 12.87
CA GLY A 579 1.22 6.14 13.84
C GLY A 579 -0.06 6.18 14.68
N GLU A 580 -1.05 5.32 14.42
CA GLU A 580 -2.29 5.26 15.19
C GLU A 580 -2.05 4.75 16.60
N LYS A 581 -2.41 5.58 17.58
CA LYS A 581 -2.39 5.23 18.99
C LYS A 581 -3.79 5.02 19.51
N ILE A 582 -3.91 4.24 20.57
CA ILE A 582 -5.16 4.11 21.31
C ILE A 582 -5.40 5.42 22.05
N ASP A 583 -6.56 6.01 21.86
CA ASP A 583 -7.05 7.16 22.63
C ASP A 583 -8.08 6.74 23.69
N ASP A 584 -8.60 7.71 24.43
CA ASP A 584 -9.56 7.42 25.50
C ASP A 584 -10.90 6.92 24.93
N THR A 585 -11.31 7.38 23.77
CA THR A 585 -12.54 6.91 23.10
C THR A 585 -12.42 5.43 22.69
N ASP A 586 -11.28 5.02 22.17
CA ASP A 586 -11.04 3.60 21.83
C ASP A 586 -11.12 2.71 23.09
N TYR A 587 -10.59 3.18 24.23
CA TYR A 587 -10.72 2.45 25.49
C TYR A 587 -12.15 2.40 26.01
N GLU A 588 -12.94 3.46 25.84
CA GLU A 588 -14.34 3.51 26.22
C GLU A 588 -15.19 2.55 25.38
N GLU A 589 -14.95 2.51 24.06
CA GLU A 589 -15.60 1.57 23.16
C GLU A 589 -15.26 0.12 23.51
N ALA A 590 -13.97 -0.19 23.72
CA ALA A 590 -13.54 -1.52 24.13
C ALA A 590 -14.12 -1.92 25.50
N ALA A 591 -14.19 -1.01 26.45
CA ALA A 591 -14.77 -1.24 27.76
C ALA A 591 -16.28 -1.50 27.70
N LYS A 592 -16.98 -0.78 26.81
CA LYS A 592 -18.40 -0.98 26.56
C LYS A 592 -18.65 -2.35 25.91
N GLU A 593 -17.83 -2.74 24.92
CA GLU A 593 -17.91 -4.04 24.24
C GLU A 593 -17.67 -5.19 25.23
N LEU A 594 -16.62 -5.11 26.03
CA LEU A 594 -16.31 -6.11 27.05
C LEU A 594 -17.23 -6.04 28.29
N ALA A 595 -18.09 -5.03 28.40
CA ALA A 595 -18.89 -4.71 29.59
C ALA A 595 -18.04 -4.68 30.88
N CYS A 596 -16.89 -4.02 30.82
CA CYS A 596 -15.95 -3.86 31.92
C CYS A 596 -15.55 -2.37 32.08
N GLU A 597 -14.74 -2.05 33.07
CA GLU A 597 -14.26 -0.70 33.30
C GLU A 597 -13.01 -0.38 32.42
N VAL A 598 -12.91 0.84 31.90
CA VAL A 598 -11.73 1.33 31.15
C VAL A 598 -10.44 1.09 31.94
N ALA A 599 -10.48 1.35 33.25
CA ALA A 599 -9.34 1.12 34.15
C ALA A 599 -8.86 -0.34 34.15
N ALA A 600 -9.77 -1.30 33.95
CA ALA A 600 -9.41 -2.71 33.88
C ALA A 600 -8.59 -3.05 32.63
N ILE A 601 -8.96 -2.53 31.46
CA ILE A 601 -8.22 -2.71 30.21
C ILE A 601 -6.85 -2.03 30.31
N LYS A 602 -6.80 -0.79 30.81
CA LYS A 602 -5.55 -0.03 31.03
C LYS A 602 -4.62 -0.76 32.00
N ALA A 603 -5.16 -1.41 33.03
CA ALA A 603 -4.38 -2.19 34.00
C ALA A 603 -3.67 -3.38 33.36
N VAL A 604 -4.38 -4.15 32.49
CA VAL A 604 -3.76 -5.25 31.76
C VAL A 604 -2.65 -4.73 30.85
N ALA A 605 -2.95 -3.72 30.02
CA ALA A 605 -1.97 -3.13 29.11
C ALA A 605 -0.69 -2.67 29.82
N LYS A 606 -0.84 -1.98 30.96
CA LYS A 606 0.29 -1.48 31.75
C LYS A 606 1.06 -2.58 32.46
N THR A 607 0.39 -3.67 32.81
CA THR A 607 1.03 -4.85 33.43
C THR A 607 1.90 -5.59 32.43
N GLU A 608 1.45 -5.76 31.18
CA GLU A 608 2.12 -6.51 30.15
C GLU A 608 3.33 -5.77 29.54
N THR A 609 3.20 -4.49 29.26
CA THR A 609 4.27 -3.71 28.60
C THR A 609 5.14 -2.88 29.55
N GLY A 610 4.66 -2.60 30.75
CA GLY A 610 5.40 -1.78 31.71
C GLY A 610 5.81 -0.41 31.14
N SER A 611 7.10 -0.08 31.21
CA SER A 611 7.66 1.16 30.69
C SER A 611 8.06 1.13 29.21
N TYR A 612 8.04 -0.03 28.57
CA TYR A 612 8.53 -0.19 27.18
C TYR A 612 7.53 0.28 26.12
N GLY A 613 6.26 0.36 26.48
CA GLY A 613 5.21 0.76 25.54
C GLY A 613 4.83 -0.33 24.54
N SER A 614 3.99 0.02 23.57
CA SER A 614 3.44 -0.89 22.56
C SER A 614 4.41 -1.16 21.42
N TYR A 615 5.25 -0.20 21.14
CA TYR A 615 6.23 -0.21 20.05
C TYR A 615 7.62 0.13 20.57
N PHE A 616 8.60 -0.50 19.99
CA PHE A 616 10.00 -0.26 20.23
C PHE A 616 10.64 0.39 19.02
N LYS A 617 11.41 1.45 19.26
CA LYS A 617 12.19 2.11 18.21
C LYS A 617 13.65 1.74 18.36
N PHE A 618 14.24 1.15 17.32
CA PHE A 618 15.67 0.96 17.27
C PHE A 618 16.42 2.31 17.21
N LYS A 619 17.51 2.42 17.95
CA LYS A 619 18.21 3.72 18.11
C LYS A 619 18.80 4.28 16.82
N ASP A 620 19.23 3.40 15.94
CA ASP A 620 20.07 3.73 14.79
C ASP A 620 19.34 3.61 13.43
N ASN A 621 18.08 3.25 13.44
CA ASN A 621 17.22 3.28 12.26
C ASN A 621 15.83 3.77 12.64
N ASP A 622 14.97 3.99 11.65
CA ASP A 622 13.62 4.48 11.86
C ASP A 622 12.59 3.39 12.12
N ASP A 623 13.05 2.16 12.30
CA ASP A 623 12.16 1.04 12.51
C ASP A 623 11.40 1.17 13.82
N TYR A 624 10.09 1.36 13.68
CA TYR A 624 9.13 1.28 14.76
C TYR A 624 8.45 -0.08 14.67
N VAL A 625 8.75 -0.96 15.62
CA VAL A 625 8.29 -2.34 15.61
C VAL A 625 7.52 -2.65 16.89
N PRO A 626 6.52 -3.54 16.89
CA PRO A 626 5.80 -3.88 18.11
C PRO A 626 6.74 -4.46 19.17
N ALA A 627 6.45 -4.20 20.44
CA ALA A 627 7.13 -4.89 21.54
C ALA A 627 6.81 -6.38 21.47
N ILE A 628 7.84 -7.21 21.50
CA ILE A 628 7.67 -8.66 21.44
C ILE A 628 8.41 -9.39 22.55
N LEU A 629 7.93 -10.60 22.84
CA LEU A 629 8.64 -11.58 23.66
C LEU A 629 8.64 -12.92 22.91
N PHE A 630 9.83 -13.39 22.52
CA PHE A 630 10.00 -14.69 21.88
C PHE A 630 10.17 -15.77 22.94
N GLU A 631 9.32 -16.79 22.87
CA GLU A 631 9.25 -17.91 23.84
C GLU A 631 9.89 -19.17 23.27
N ARG A 632 11.17 -19.40 23.54
CA ARG A 632 11.94 -20.53 23.02
C ARG A 632 11.33 -21.90 23.29
N HIS A 633 10.60 -22.07 24.42
CA HIS A 633 9.94 -23.32 24.76
C HIS A 633 8.69 -23.60 23.93
N HIS A 634 8.02 -22.56 23.44
CA HIS A 634 6.95 -22.68 22.44
C HIS A 634 7.50 -23.07 21.08
N PHE A 635 8.64 -22.50 20.67
CA PHE A 635 9.29 -22.89 19.42
C PHE A 635 9.75 -24.34 19.45
N HIS A 636 10.39 -24.79 20.55
CA HIS A 636 10.68 -26.19 20.80
C HIS A 636 9.43 -27.07 20.62
N LYS A 637 8.32 -26.69 21.28
CA LYS A 637 7.05 -27.43 21.22
C LYS A 637 6.49 -27.51 19.80
N TYR A 638 6.43 -26.41 19.07
CA TYR A 638 5.83 -26.37 17.73
C TYR A 638 6.71 -27.03 16.66
N THR A 639 8.01 -27.15 16.90
CA THR A 639 8.95 -27.82 16.00
C THR A 639 9.31 -29.23 16.46
N ASN A 640 8.71 -29.73 17.55
CA ASN A 640 9.01 -31.01 18.16
C ASN A 640 10.52 -31.21 18.47
N GLY A 641 11.17 -30.14 18.94
CA GLY A 641 12.60 -30.16 19.32
C GLY A 641 13.57 -30.25 18.15
N ARG A 642 13.10 -30.13 16.89
CA ARG A 642 13.95 -30.26 15.69
C ARG A 642 15.17 -29.32 15.71
N TYR A 643 15.06 -28.19 16.39
CA TYR A 643 16.08 -27.14 16.39
C TYR A 643 16.72 -26.89 17.74
N ASP A 644 16.71 -27.89 18.66
CA ASP A 644 17.24 -27.75 20.01
C ASP A 644 18.77 -27.57 20.07
N GLN A 645 19.50 -27.85 18.97
CA GLN A 645 20.89 -27.44 18.82
C GLN A 645 21.09 -25.91 18.87
N PHE A 646 20.04 -25.13 18.74
CA PHE A 646 20.03 -23.67 18.89
C PHE A 646 19.29 -23.28 20.18
N GLU A 647 19.96 -23.50 21.34
CA GLU A 647 19.36 -23.33 22.68
C GLU A 647 18.76 -21.94 22.95
N ASP A 648 19.21 -20.92 22.24
CA ASP A 648 18.71 -19.54 22.33
C ASP A 648 17.29 -19.38 21.78
N ILE A 649 16.90 -20.20 20.79
CA ILE A 649 15.59 -20.15 20.12
C ILE A 649 14.74 -21.41 20.32
N SER A 650 15.34 -22.56 20.66
CA SER A 650 14.62 -23.82 20.88
C SER A 650 15.17 -24.51 22.13
N ASN A 651 14.34 -24.61 23.16
CA ASN A 651 14.68 -25.26 24.42
C ASN A 651 13.39 -25.62 25.16
N PRO A 652 13.25 -26.83 25.74
CA PRO A 652 12.06 -27.23 26.50
C PRO A 652 11.81 -26.37 27.74
N GLY A 653 12.85 -25.69 28.26
CA GLY A 653 12.76 -24.77 29.40
C GLY A 653 12.45 -23.35 28.97
N ALA A 654 11.47 -22.71 29.64
CA ALA A 654 11.20 -21.28 29.49
C ALA A 654 12.42 -20.44 29.94
N GLY A 655 12.48 -19.17 29.50
CA GLY A 655 13.54 -18.24 29.87
C GLY A 655 14.54 -17.94 28.76
N GLY A 656 15.71 -17.42 29.11
CA GLY A 656 16.70 -16.95 28.15
C GLY A 656 16.27 -15.67 27.43
N TYR A 657 15.43 -14.83 28.07
CA TYR A 657 14.90 -13.61 27.50
C TYR A 657 15.99 -12.59 27.12
N GLY A 658 15.92 -11.40 27.36
CA GLY A 658 16.88 -10.35 27.01
C GLY A 658 16.15 -9.07 26.61
N THR A 659 16.87 -8.12 26.03
CA THR A 659 16.28 -6.89 25.52
C THR A 659 15.37 -7.15 24.32
N ILE A 660 14.54 -6.19 23.95
CA ILE A 660 13.66 -6.31 22.75
C ILE A 660 14.47 -6.56 21.48
N SER A 661 15.65 -5.95 21.35
CA SER A 661 16.56 -6.24 20.22
C SER A 661 16.98 -7.71 20.16
N VAL A 662 17.25 -8.33 21.31
CA VAL A 662 17.56 -9.76 21.41
C VAL A 662 16.33 -10.61 21.03
N GLN A 663 15.13 -10.20 21.43
CA GLN A 663 13.90 -10.90 21.04
C GLN A 663 13.71 -10.91 19.53
N TYR A 664 13.96 -9.76 18.86
CA TYR A 664 13.91 -9.69 17.41
C TYR A 664 15.00 -10.54 16.71
N ALA A 665 16.21 -10.57 17.24
CA ALA A 665 17.27 -11.44 16.73
C ALA A 665 16.86 -12.92 16.80
N LYS A 666 16.25 -13.35 17.90
CA LYS A 666 15.73 -14.71 18.07
C LYS A 666 14.58 -15.01 17.11
N LEU A 667 13.62 -14.08 17.00
CA LEU A 667 12.50 -14.23 16.08
C LEU A 667 12.99 -14.38 14.63
N VAL A 668 13.91 -13.54 14.17
CA VAL A 668 14.49 -13.62 12.82
C VAL A 668 15.18 -14.97 12.59
N LYS A 669 15.99 -15.41 13.55
CA LYS A 669 16.68 -16.71 13.49
C LYS A 669 15.69 -17.88 13.43
N ALA A 670 14.70 -17.89 14.31
CA ALA A 670 13.67 -18.94 14.34
C ALA A 670 12.78 -18.90 13.09
N TYR A 671 12.43 -17.70 12.60
CA TYR A 671 11.63 -17.53 11.40
C TYR A 671 12.31 -18.08 10.15
N ALA A 672 13.62 -17.99 10.06
CA ALA A 672 14.41 -18.59 8.99
C ALA A 672 14.30 -20.12 8.94
N LEU A 673 14.05 -20.75 10.09
CA LEU A 673 13.97 -22.21 10.24
C LEU A 673 12.53 -22.72 10.07
N ASP A 674 11.56 -22.06 10.70
CA ASP A 674 10.13 -22.38 10.62
C ASP A 674 9.31 -21.11 10.90
N LYS A 675 8.73 -20.56 9.84
CA LYS A 675 7.97 -19.29 9.87
C LYS A 675 6.80 -19.33 10.85
N THR A 676 5.95 -20.32 10.68
CA THR A 676 4.71 -20.46 11.45
C THR A 676 4.99 -20.75 12.92
N ALA A 677 5.94 -21.65 13.21
CA ALA A 677 6.35 -21.94 14.57
C ALA A 677 6.98 -20.71 15.25
N ALA A 678 7.82 -19.95 14.54
CA ALA A 678 8.44 -18.74 15.06
C ALA A 678 7.43 -17.68 15.46
N LEU A 679 6.48 -17.38 14.56
CA LEU A 679 5.42 -16.41 14.84
C LEU A 679 4.54 -16.88 16.01
N LYS A 680 4.07 -18.14 16.00
CA LYS A 680 3.27 -18.73 17.09
C LYS A 680 3.98 -18.71 18.44
N SER A 681 5.30 -18.67 18.45
CA SER A 681 6.14 -18.65 19.66
C SER A 681 6.42 -17.25 20.18
N THR A 682 5.81 -16.24 19.60
CA THR A 682 6.07 -14.84 19.93
C THR A 682 4.80 -14.17 20.46
N SER A 683 4.93 -13.45 21.59
CA SER A 683 3.92 -12.56 22.12
C SER A 683 4.10 -11.16 21.55
N TRP A 684 3.00 -10.44 21.26
CA TRP A 684 3.02 -9.22 20.45
C TRP A 684 2.30 -8.05 21.12
N GLY A 685 2.92 -6.88 21.02
CA GLY A 685 2.30 -5.57 21.22
C GLY A 685 1.95 -5.24 22.67
N LYS A 686 1.06 -4.28 22.83
CA LYS A 686 0.66 -3.68 24.12
C LYS A 686 0.12 -4.68 25.14
N PHE A 687 -0.55 -5.71 24.65
CA PHE A 687 -1.20 -6.72 25.49
C PHE A 687 -0.45 -8.05 25.53
N GLN A 688 0.70 -8.16 24.88
CA GLN A 688 1.56 -9.35 24.84
C GLN A 688 0.82 -10.66 24.55
N ILE A 689 -0.10 -10.63 23.59
CA ILE A 689 -0.85 -11.82 23.18
C ILE A 689 0.06 -12.73 22.36
N LEU A 690 0.16 -13.99 22.77
CA LEU A 690 0.93 -15.00 22.05
C LEU A 690 0.26 -15.33 20.72
N ALA A 691 1.00 -15.25 19.60
CA ALA A 691 0.41 -15.42 18.28
C ALA A 691 -0.16 -16.82 18.00
N SER A 692 0.10 -17.82 18.84
CA SER A 692 -0.64 -19.09 18.77
C SER A 692 -2.14 -18.93 19.05
N ASN A 693 -2.54 -17.83 19.68
CA ASN A 693 -3.93 -17.49 19.97
C ASN A 693 -4.58 -16.66 18.85
N TYR A 694 -3.99 -16.65 17.66
CA TYR A 694 -4.44 -15.81 16.54
C TYR A 694 -5.92 -15.98 16.20
N ILE A 695 -6.48 -17.20 16.29
CA ILE A 695 -7.91 -17.46 16.03
C ILE A 695 -8.77 -16.75 17.08
N ALA A 696 -8.44 -16.92 18.36
CA ALA A 696 -9.17 -16.27 19.46
C ALA A 696 -9.03 -14.72 19.40
N ALA A 697 -7.91 -14.21 18.90
CA ALA A 697 -7.70 -12.79 18.65
C ALA A 697 -8.38 -12.28 17.36
N GLY A 698 -9.09 -13.14 16.62
CA GLY A 698 -9.88 -12.78 15.45
C GLY A 698 -9.12 -12.81 14.11
N TYR A 699 -8.02 -13.57 14.02
CA TYR A 699 -7.22 -13.63 12.80
C TYR A 699 -7.19 -15.03 12.19
N SER A 700 -7.00 -15.10 10.87
CA SER A 700 -6.99 -16.35 10.11
C SER A 700 -5.65 -17.08 10.14
N SER A 701 -4.55 -16.38 10.44
CA SER A 701 -3.23 -16.96 10.52
C SER A 701 -2.32 -16.18 11.49
N PRO A 702 -1.23 -16.81 11.99
CA PRO A 702 -0.23 -16.11 12.81
C PRO A 702 0.44 -14.95 12.08
N GLU A 703 0.58 -15.04 10.76
CA GLU A 703 1.12 -14.01 9.89
C GLU A 703 0.19 -12.79 9.87
N ASN A 704 -1.09 -12.99 9.63
CA ASN A 704 -2.09 -11.92 9.63
C ASN A 704 -2.21 -11.25 11.01
N PHE A 705 -2.14 -12.04 12.08
CA PHE A 705 -2.09 -11.52 13.45
C PHE A 705 -0.87 -10.61 13.66
N ALA A 706 0.34 -11.10 13.36
CA ALA A 706 1.58 -10.35 13.55
C ALA A 706 1.60 -9.06 12.70
N PHE A 707 1.13 -9.14 11.45
CA PHE A 707 1.01 -7.99 10.56
C PHE A 707 0.05 -6.93 11.12
N ALA A 708 -1.14 -7.33 11.53
CA ALA A 708 -2.14 -6.39 12.05
C ALA A 708 -1.64 -5.69 13.33
N LEU A 709 -1.02 -6.43 14.26
CA LEU A 709 -0.49 -5.86 15.50
C LEU A 709 0.74 -4.97 15.25
N SER A 710 1.44 -5.17 14.14
CA SER A 710 2.55 -4.31 13.73
C SER A 710 2.07 -2.97 13.19
N LYS A 711 0.85 -2.92 12.64
CA LYS A 711 0.33 -1.76 11.91
C LYS A 711 -0.10 -0.63 12.82
N SER A 712 -0.83 -0.91 13.91
CA SER A 712 -1.32 0.13 14.82
C SER A 712 -1.57 -0.36 16.25
N GLU A 713 -1.59 0.57 17.23
CA GLU A 713 -2.03 0.25 18.58
C GLU A 713 -3.54 -0.09 18.63
N LYS A 714 -4.34 0.52 17.75
CA LYS A 714 -5.78 0.22 17.67
C LYS A 714 -6.03 -1.24 17.29
N ASN A 715 -5.23 -1.79 16.35
CA ASN A 715 -5.30 -3.22 16.03
C ASN A 715 -4.87 -4.10 17.21
N GLN A 716 -3.92 -3.66 18.04
CA GLN A 716 -3.52 -4.39 19.25
C GLN A 716 -4.65 -4.43 20.28
N LEU A 717 -5.39 -3.30 20.44
CA LEU A 717 -6.57 -3.25 21.31
C LEU A 717 -7.69 -4.15 20.77
N LYS A 718 -7.96 -4.09 19.47
CA LYS A 718 -8.98 -4.94 18.82
C LYS A 718 -8.66 -6.43 19.01
N ALA A 719 -7.40 -6.83 18.81
CA ALA A 719 -6.95 -8.20 19.08
C ALA A 719 -7.18 -8.62 20.53
N PHE A 720 -6.94 -7.69 21.48
CA PHE A 720 -7.17 -7.93 22.90
C PHE A 720 -8.67 -8.12 23.20
N VAL A 721 -9.53 -7.26 22.69
CA VAL A 721 -10.98 -7.37 22.88
C VAL A 721 -11.48 -8.71 22.37
N ASN A 722 -11.13 -9.06 21.14
CA ASN A 722 -11.50 -10.36 20.54
C ASN A 722 -11.02 -11.54 21.39
N PHE A 723 -9.77 -11.49 21.86
CA PHE A 723 -9.16 -12.54 22.66
C PHE A 723 -9.86 -12.73 24.02
N ILE A 724 -10.26 -11.64 24.67
CA ILE A 724 -11.01 -11.68 25.93
C ILE A 724 -12.43 -12.21 25.71
N GLU A 725 -13.11 -11.78 24.65
CA GLU A 725 -14.45 -12.27 24.30
C GLU A 725 -14.48 -13.75 23.98
N ALA A 726 -13.46 -14.26 23.30
CA ALA A 726 -13.35 -15.66 22.93
C ALA A 726 -13.14 -16.60 24.14
N ASP A 727 -12.83 -16.07 25.32
CA ASP A 727 -12.59 -16.85 26.54
C ASP A 727 -13.52 -16.41 27.67
N SER A 728 -14.54 -17.22 27.97
CA SER A 728 -15.55 -16.91 28.99
C SER A 728 -14.99 -16.73 30.41
N VAL A 729 -13.82 -17.32 30.72
CA VAL A 729 -13.14 -17.13 32.01
C VAL A 729 -12.48 -15.77 32.05
N LEU A 730 -11.75 -15.38 30.99
CA LEU A 730 -11.13 -14.06 30.89
C LEU A 730 -12.18 -12.95 30.93
N LEU A 731 -13.24 -13.09 30.13
CA LEU A 731 -14.32 -12.11 30.06
C LEU A 731 -15.01 -11.91 31.43
N ARG A 732 -15.33 -12.98 32.10
CA ARG A 732 -15.95 -12.92 33.43
C ARG A 732 -15.00 -12.35 34.49
N SER A 733 -13.72 -12.72 34.43
CA SER A 733 -12.72 -12.27 35.41
C SER A 733 -12.41 -10.79 35.27
N ILE A 734 -12.30 -10.25 34.05
CA ILE A 734 -12.05 -8.81 33.83
C ILE A 734 -13.24 -7.97 34.28
N ARG A 735 -14.47 -8.43 34.04
CA ARG A 735 -15.72 -7.80 34.51
C ARG A 735 -15.80 -7.76 36.01
N ALA A 736 -15.46 -8.86 36.67
CA ALA A 736 -15.49 -9.00 38.13
C ALA A 736 -14.25 -8.42 38.82
N LYS A 737 -13.23 -8.04 38.06
CA LYS A 737 -11.90 -7.64 38.61
C LYS A 737 -11.25 -8.74 39.44
N ASP A 738 -11.53 -10.00 39.09
CA ASP A 738 -10.86 -11.17 39.66
C ASP A 738 -9.48 -11.37 38.99
N TRP A 739 -8.53 -10.56 39.48
CA TRP A 739 -7.19 -10.52 38.89
C TRP A 739 -6.44 -11.83 39.01
N LEU A 740 -6.71 -12.61 40.04
CA LEU A 740 -6.09 -13.92 40.21
C LEU A 740 -6.52 -14.91 39.15
N SER A 741 -7.82 -15.03 38.91
CA SER A 741 -8.37 -15.90 37.87
C SER A 741 -7.97 -15.41 36.46
N PHE A 742 -8.01 -14.10 36.26
CA PHE A 742 -7.58 -13.49 35.01
C PHE A 742 -6.10 -13.80 34.72
N ALA A 743 -5.18 -13.49 35.65
CA ALA A 743 -3.75 -13.71 35.46
C ALA A 743 -3.41 -15.19 35.26
N LYS A 744 -4.07 -16.12 36.00
CA LYS A 744 -3.86 -17.56 35.79
C LYS A 744 -4.29 -18.01 34.38
N ARG A 745 -5.33 -17.43 33.84
CA ARG A 745 -5.84 -17.79 32.50
C ARG A 745 -5.04 -17.10 31.39
N TYR A 746 -4.67 -15.82 31.58
CA TYR A 746 -3.96 -14.99 30.61
C TYR A 746 -2.46 -15.32 30.53
N ASN A 747 -1.78 -15.30 31.69
CA ASN A 747 -0.33 -15.51 31.81
C ASN A 747 0.07 -16.97 32.14
N GLY A 748 -0.92 -17.84 32.34
CA GLY A 748 -0.74 -19.22 32.69
C GLY A 748 -0.77 -19.53 34.19
N PRO A 749 -1.01 -20.80 34.58
CA PRO A 749 -1.25 -21.20 35.96
C PRO A 749 -0.06 -21.01 36.90
N LYS A 750 1.16 -20.88 36.35
CA LYS A 750 2.40 -20.69 37.11
C LYS A 750 2.83 -19.20 37.20
N GLN A 751 1.93 -18.27 36.84
CA GLN A 751 2.20 -16.83 36.94
C GLN A 751 2.61 -16.45 38.37
N LYS A 752 3.50 -15.47 38.51
CA LYS A 752 3.96 -14.96 39.81
C LYS A 752 3.77 -13.44 39.89
N GLY A 753 2.75 -13.00 40.64
CA GLY A 753 2.53 -11.60 40.95
C GLY A 753 1.97 -10.73 39.82
N TYR A 754 1.51 -11.33 38.70
CA TYR A 754 0.79 -10.60 37.66
C TYR A 754 -0.56 -10.08 38.16
N ASP A 755 -1.28 -10.88 38.94
CA ASP A 755 -2.51 -10.54 39.64
C ASP A 755 -2.32 -9.29 40.52
N LEU A 756 -1.29 -9.27 41.35
CA LEU A 756 -0.99 -8.10 42.22
C LEU A 756 -0.59 -6.86 41.41
N LYS A 757 0.13 -7.05 40.30
CA LYS A 757 0.48 -5.95 39.41
C LYS A 757 -0.76 -5.38 38.70
N MET A 758 -1.65 -6.25 38.22
CA MET A 758 -2.90 -5.81 37.58
C MET A 758 -3.79 -5.06 38.54
N GLU A 759 -3.97 -5.55 39.78
CA GLU A 759 -4.70 -4.87 40.82
C GLU A 759 -4.12 -3.50 41.15
N LYS A 760 -2.79 -3.44 41.32
CA LYS A 760 -2.07 -2.16 41.55
C LYS A 760 -2.28 -1.18 40.40
N ASN A 761 -2.14 -1.64 39.16
CA ASN A 761 -2.29 -0.79 37.98
C ASN A 761 -3.74 -0.37 37.75
N TYR A 762 -4.71 -1.22 38.11
CA TYR A 762 -6.12 -0.87 38.09
C TYR A 762 -6.42 0.26 39.06
N ASN A 763 -6.02 0.11 40.33
CA ASN A 763 -6.20 1.15 41.36
C ASN A 763 -5.50 2.47 40.99
N ALA A 764 -4.43 2.43 40.25
CA ALA A 764 -3.72 3.62 39.75
C ALA A 764 -4.34 4.24 38.47
N SER A 765 -5.33 3.59 37.89
CA SER A 765 -6.03 4.02 36.67
C SER A 765 -7.47 4.47 36.92
N LEU A 766 -7.95 4.32 38.14
CA LEU A 766 -9.19 4.93 38.67
C LEU A 766 -9.00 6.43 38.89
#